data_a52a2cd90eefe654f9cbf24b379e6572
#
_entry.id   a52a2cd90eefe654f9cbf24b379e6572
#
_cell.length_a   1.000
_cell.length_b   1.000
_cell.length_c   1.000
_cell.angle_alpha   90.00
_cell.angle_beta   90.00
_cell.angle_gamma   90.00
#
_symmetry.space_group_name_H-M   'P 1'
#
loop_
_entity.id
_entity.type
_entity.pdbx_description
1 polymer ?
#
loop_
_entity_poly.entity_id
_entity_poly.type
_entity_poly.pdbx_seq_one_letter_code
_entity_poly.pdbx_strand_id
1 'polypeptide(L)'
;MLGEITSNESKVMAVVELKDFKYYDLDKKQNRVGDKRTPVEQGFGYAPKFGGNCRWVLISNFNEIRLYDKNDENQYERFYIEDLEDDFELKRFLYLLSKENILDRKLDNLIDLKIKEEEKIEREFYTKYKTIRSKIVSQVIEDNRTYNADVLIEKSQKLLDRFLFIAFCEDKNIIPANSYKTMVLSSNENVTKHELFTMLCRNIDKGNKQKGINKFNGGLFKYDEILDDLVLDDVIFTELITLADYDFNTDVDENILGRIFEQSISDLEELKNDALGIETDKKKGKRKKDGVFYTPSRITRGIVEKSIGEYLNDKKLELGFEKLPELTDESIETQRGLSAKAEKHLAFWREYRSKVLNIKVIDPACGSGAFLIAAYDYLKKELDEINDRIADLKGRTQELFDGDEMYDASLENEYLIKCLYGVDLNPESVEISKLSLWLRTLTKDKPLTNLDDNIKSGNSITEFDFQEEFSEVFVKGGFDVVIGNPPYVEQKKIKDIKHILEEKYDTYNSMADLYCYFYELAIKMLKTGGVMGYITSNSWLNVDYGINTRKLLNNYYIIEIEDHNGEKIFSDAQVETNIIILKKIERKNTDVKIVLTKENKTFYFNQEEFIEEKGFLFLDNSLEKLRKKLDENGEPLKNWKIKMNRGIVTGLDKAFIIEKEKYDELTKKDRKNKELIVPLLRGKNIGRYECDFKDLYLVGTFPAKKINIDNYPSLKSYLETFLPGIQQTGKPNRKKTSNKWFETQDAIAYYEEFEKEKLIWAKMTKTSKFTYDTKGYYIPVTGFVMVGEKLKYLLAMLNSKLIEFAFLNLYGGKTLGEGLDFRISFLEKLPILVPTQEQEEYLTNLADKMLESKEKLSKLNKLLELAVVDKNYEMQLELKEKIEELNEEILDTDYAIDSYVYDMYGITEEERVLIEG
;
A
#
# COMPACT_ATOMS: atom_id res chain seq x y z
N MET A 1 -7.10 28.14 -19.92
CA MET A 1 -7.86 27.89 -18.68
C MET A 1 -9.34 28.14 -18.98
N LEU A 2 -10.17 27.21 -18.58
CA LEU A 2 -11.64 27.35 -18.62
C LEU A 2 -12.16 27.44 -17.19
N GLY A 3 -12.93 28.47 -16.85
CA GLY A 3 -13.41 28.68 -15.48
C GLY A 3 -14.27 29.93 -15.35
N GLU A 4 -14.78 30.16 -14.16
CA GLU A 4 -15.56 31.33 -13.78
C GLU A 4 -14.68 32.34 -13.05
N ILE A 5 -14.75 33.59 -13.47
CA ILE A 5 -14.11 34.73 -12.81
C ILE A 5 -15.21 35.62 -12.25
N THR A 6 -15.30 35.72 -10.93
CA THR A 6 -16.12 36.70 -10.24
C THR A 6 -15.24 37.84 -9.68
N SER A 7 -15.83 38.93 -9.21
CA SER A 7 -15.06 40.06 -8.65
C SER A 7 -14.17 39.71 -7.47
N ASN A 8 -14.40 38.57 -6.82
CA ASN A 8 -13.67 38.15 -5.59
C ASN A 8 -12.99 36.76 -5.68
N GLU A 9 -13.27 35.93 -6.70
CA GLU A 9 -12.70 34.59 -6.85
C GLU A 9 -12.59 34.21 -8.33
N SER A 10 -11.50 33.50 -8.68
CA SER A 10 -11.35 32.79 -9.95
C SER A 10 -11.42 31.29 -9.70
N LYS A 11 -12.46 30.61 -10.25
CA LYS A 11 -12.60 29.15 -10.19
C LYS A 11 -12.20 28.53 -11.52
N VAL A 12 -11.05 27.92 -11.62
CA VAL A 12 -10.62 27.19 -12.82
C VAL A 12 -11.16 25.77 -12.73
N MET A 13 -11.92 25.33 -13.74
CA MET A 13 -12.52 23.98 -13.84
C MET A 13 -11.73 23.07 -14.74
N ALA A 14 -11.08 23.62 -15.77
CA ALA A 14 -10.22 22.89 -16.68
C ALA A 14 -9.01 23.73 -17.08
N VAL A 15 -7.88 23.06 -17.27
CA VAL A 15 -6.69 23.62 -17.92
C VAL A 15 -6.67 23.14 -19.37
N VAL A 16 -6.16 23.99 -20.25
CA VAL A 16 -6.04 23.68 -21.69
C VAL A 16 -4.60 23.96 -22.10
N GLU A 17 -3.91 22.95 -22.59
CA GLU A 17 -2.61 23.07 -23.21
C GLU A 17 -2.78 22.98 -24.74
N LEU A 18 -2.37 24.01 -25.46
CA LEU A 18 -2.48 24.08 -26.92
C LEU A 18 -1.11 24.06 -27.55
N LYS A 19 -0.95 23.25 -28.57
CA LYS A 19 0.24 23.18 -29.43
C LYS A 19 -0.10 23.60 -30.84
N ASP A 20 0.92 23.96 -31.61
CA ASP A 20 0.80 24.24 -33.02
C ASP A 20 0.39 22.96 -33.77
N PHE A 21 -0.44 23.07 -34.81
CA PHE A 21 -0.87 21.94 -35.64
C PHE A 21 0.30 21.18 -36.29
N LYS A 22 1.47 21.78 -36.36
CA LYS A 22 2.71 21.14 -36.79
C LYS A 22 3.29 20.18 -35.76
N TYR A 23 2.76 20.19 -34.55
CA TYR A 23 3.17 19.32 -33.48
C TYR A 23 2.41 18.00 -33.58
N TYR A 24 2.93 17.09 -34.36
CA TYR A 24 2.23 15.84 -34.74
C TYR A 24 2.02 14.86 -33.57
N ASP A 25 2.87 14.89 -32.54
CA ASP A 25 2.85 13.90 -31.46
C ASP A 25 2.79 14.60 -30.07
N LEU A 26 1.65 14.50 -29.41
CA LEU A 26 1.40 15.11 -28.09
C LEU A 26 2.17 14.43 -26.95
N ASP A 27 2.69 13.22 -27.18
CA ASP A 27 3.47 12.44 -26.20
C ASP A 27 4.98 12.64 -26.40
N LYS A 28 5.42 13.41 -27.40
CA LYS A 28 6.83 13.67 -27.66
C LYS A 28 7.37 14.83 -26.81
N LYS A 29 8.56 14.63 -26.20
CA LYS A 29 9.26 15.69 -25.46
C LYS A 29 9.63 16.86 -26.36
N GLN A 30 9.41 18.08 -25.85
CA GLN A 30 9.73 19.30 -26.61
C GLN A 30 11.23 19.60 -26.58
N ASN A 31 11.79 19.99 -27.71
CA ASN A 31 13.19 20.44 -27.84
C ASN A 31 13.32 21.95 -27.50
N ARG A 32 12.74 22.41 -26.38
CA ARG A 32 12.88 23.81 -25.91
C ARG A 32 13.96 23.90 -24.84
N VAL A 33 14.77 24.95 -24.93
CA VAL A 33 15.72 25.30 -23.86
C VAL A 33 14.93 25.66 -22.59
N GLY A 34 15.03 24.82 -21.56
CA GLY A 34 14.42 25.05 -20.25
C GLY A 34 13.15 24.25 -19.93
N ASP A 35 12.48 23.62 -20.90
CA ASP A 35 11.35 22.73 -20.64
C ASP A 35 11.37 21.53 -21.60
N LYS A 36 11.66 20.34 -21.06
CA LYS A 36 11.75 19.07 -21.82
C LYS A 36 10.52 18.20 -21.67
N ARG A 37 9.45 18.70 -21.06
CA ARG A 37 8.21 17.95 -20.83
C ARG A 37 7.42 17.76 -22.11
N THR A 38 6.63 16.69 -22.18
CA THR A 38 5.62 16.50 -23.24
C THR A 38 4.49 17.51 -23.10
N PRO A 39 3.68 17.75 -24.12
CA PRO A 39 2.45 18.53 -24.00
C PRO A 39 1.50 18.04 -22.89
N VAL A 40 1.38 16.71 -22.74
CA VAL A 40 0.58 16.08 -21.68
C VAL A 40 1.15 16.41 -20.30
N GLU A 41 2.43 16.14 -20.06
CA GLU A 41 3.11 16.49 -18.80
C GLU A 41 3.01 18.00 -18.46
N GLN A 42 2.98 18.87 -19.47
CA GLN A 42 2.79 20.31 -19.24
C GLN A 42 1.38 20.63 -18.76
N GLY A 43 0.36 20.08 -19.41
CA GLY A 43 -1.05 20.27 -19.04
C GLY A 43 -1.31 19.77 -17.61
N PHE A 44 -0.85 18.58 -17.28
CA PHE A 44 -0.96 18.02 -15.93
C PHE A 44 -0.14 18.80 -14.89
N GLY A 45 1.00 19.37 -15.27
CA GLY A 45 1.79 20.25 -14.40
C GLY A 45 1.11 21.57 -14.05
N TYR A 46 0.07 21.98 -14.79
CA TYR A 46 -0.70 23.19 -14.48
C TYR A 46 -1.93 22.93 -13.61
N ALA A 47 -2.59 21.79 -13.76
CA ALA A 47 -3.83 21.47 -13.07
C ALA A 47 -3.76 21.60 -11.53
N PRO A 48 -2.70 21.12 -10.84
CA PRO A 48 -2.58 21.24 -9.38
C PRO A 48 -2.51 22.68 -8.88
N LYS A 49 -2.01 23.62 -9.70
CA LYS A 49 -1.85 25.04 -9.34
C LYS A 49 -3.18 25.76 -9.12
N PHE A 50 -4.29 25.19 -9.59
CA PHE A 50 -5.64 25.78 -9.54
C PHE A 50 -6.55 25.12 -8.49
N GLY A 51 -6.01 24.24 -7.64
CA GLY A 51 -6.71 23.67 -6.50
C GLY A 51 -7.78 22.62 -6.86
N GLY A 52 -8.65 22.30 -5.88
CA GLY A 52 -9.64 21.22 -5.99
C GLY A 52 -10.75 21.42 -7.00
N ASN A 53 -10.95 22.65 -7.49
CA ASN A 53 -11.99 22.94 -8.48
C ASN A 53 -11.59 22.54 -9.90
N CYS A 54 -10.29 22.49 -10.22
CA CYS A 54 -9.79 22.08 -11.53
C CYS A 54 -9.82 20.54 -11.60
N ARG A 55 -10.73 19.97 -12.39
CA ARG A 55 -10.84 18.52 -12.58
C ARG A 55 -10.34 18.06 -13.94
N TRP A 56 -10.44 18.90 -14.95
CA TRP A 56 -10.24 18.50 -16.34
C TRP A 56 -8.94 19.07 -16.92
N VAL A 57 -8.26 18.27 -17.74
CA VAL A 57 -7.08 18.66 -18.52
C VAL A 57 -7.38 18.39 -19.99
N LEU A 58 -7.36 19.45 -20.81
CA LEU A 58 -7.47 19.34 -22.26
C LEU A 58 -6.10 19.57 -22.90
N ILE A 59 -5.71 18.68 -23.79
CA ILE A 59 -4.49 18.81 -24.59
C ILE A 59 -4.89 18.80 -26.06
N SER A 60 -4.39 19.71 -26.86
CA SER A 60 -4.70 19.75 -28.30
C SER A 60 -3.56 20.31 -29.13
N ASN A 61 -3.39 19.75 -30.34
CA ASN A 61 -2.60 20.29 -31.43
C ASN A 61 -3.46 20.73 -32.62
N PHE A 62 -4.75 20.95 -32.41
CA PHE A 62 -5.78 21.25 -33.40
C PHE A 62 -6.18 20.11 -34.34
N ASN A 63 -5.37 19.07 -34.52
CA ASN A 63 -5.76 17.87 -35.25
C ASN A 63 -6.35 16.82 -34.29
N GLU A 64 -5.74 16.74 -33.13
CA GLU A 64 -6.15 15.85 -32.05
C GLU A 64 -6.51 16.65 -30.79
N ILE A 65 -7.59 16.26 -30.12
CA ILE A 65 -8.03 16.83 -28.85
C ILE A 65 -8.19 15.69 -27.85
N ARG A 66 -7.55 15.80 -26.69
CA ARG A 66 -7.64 14.85 -25.57
C ARG A 66 -8.23 15.51 -24.34
N LEU A 67 -9.21 14.87 -23.72
CA LEU A 67 -9.81 15.27 -22.44
C LEU A 67 -9.46 14.24 -21.36
N TYR A 68 -8.78 14.69 -20.32
CA TYR A 68 -8.37 13.87 -19.18
C TYR A 68 -9.06 14.31 -17.89
N ASP A 69 -9.35 13.37 -16.96
CA ASP A 69 -9.49 13.70 -15.54
C ASP A 69 -8.10 14.01 -14.97
N LYS A 70 -7.93 15.07 -14.21
CA LYS A 70 -6.61 15.47 -13.65
C LYS A 70 -5.98 14.41 -12.74
N ASN A 71 -6.77 13.46 -12.26
CA ASN A 71 -6.31 12.39 -11.39
C ASN A 71 -5.90 11.13 -12.18
N ASP A 72 -6.11 11.11 -13.51
CA ASP A 72 -5.77 9.98 -14.37
C ASP A 72 -5.18 10.50 -15.68
N GLU A 73 -3.86 10.50 -15.77
CA GLU A 73 -3.08 10.92 -16.94
C GLU A 73 -3.17 9.92 -18.11
N ASN A 74 -3.71 8.73 -17.84
CA ASN A 74 -3.63 7.59 -18.74
C ASN A 74 -4.95 7.28 -19.43
N GLN A 75 -6.07 7.70 -18.84
CA GLN A 75 -7.38 7.60 -19.46
C GLN A 75 -7.82 8.94 -19.98
N TYR A 76 -8.09 9.01 -21.28
CA TYR A 76 -8.59 10.22 -21.93
C TYR A 76 -9.59 9.89 -23.03
N GLU A 77 -10.52 10.81 -23.22
CA GLU A 77 -11.36 10.85 -24.39
C GLU A 77 -10.61 11.54 -25.52
N ARG A 78 -10.51 10.89 -26.66
CA ARG A 78 -9.76 11.37 -27.83
C ARG A 78 -10.72 11.71 -28.97
N PHE A 79 -10.47 12.83 -29.65
CA PHE A 79 -11.18 13.30 -30.81
C PHE A 79 -10.18 13.74 -31.88
N TYR A 80 -10.38 13.28 -33.11
CA TYR A 80 -9.73 13.86 -34.28
C TYR A 80 -10.70 14.81 -34.96
N ILE A 81 -10.19 15.94 -35.45
CA ILE A 81 -11.04 16.95 -36.10
C ILE A 81 -11.70 16.37 -37.35
N GLU A 82 -11.00 15.50 -38.08
CA GLU A 82 -11.56 14.83 -39.27
C GLU A 82 -12.70 13.86 -38.95
N ASP A 83 -12.72 13.24 -37.76
CA ASP A 83 -13.79 12.32 -37.36
C ASP A 83 -15.08 13.07 -36.98
N LEU A 84 -15.04 14.39 -36.80
CA LEU A 84 -16.21 15.20 -36.44
C LEU A 84 -17.18 15.42 -37.61
N GLU A 85 -16.90 14.91 -38.79
CA GLU A 85 -17.85 14.75 -39.89
C GLU A 85 -18.93 13.70 -39.57
N ASP A 86 -18.61 12.73 -38.70
CA ASP A 86 -19.57 11.76 -38.22
C ASP A 86 -20.52 12.38 -37.15
N ASP A 87 -21.84 12.16 -37.31
CA ASP A 87 -22.86 12.75 -36.47
C ASP A 87 -22.79 12.29 -35.02
N PHE A 88 -22.32 11.05 -34.76
CA PHE A 88 -22.15 10.49 -33.42
C PHE A 88 -20.91 11.08 -32.73
N GLU A 89 -19.78 11.13 -33.42
CA GLU A 89 -18.54 11.71 -32.88
C GLU A 89 -18.71 13.22 -32.64
N LEU A 90 -19.39 13.94 -33.50
CA LEU A 90 -19.71 15.35 -33.28
C LEU A 90 -20.59 15.55 -32.03
N LYS A 91 -21.61 14.73 -31.83
CA LYS A 91 -22.49 14.80 -30.65
C LYS A 91 -21.71 14.46 -29.38
N ARG A 92 -20.85 13.45 -29.41
CA ARG A 92 -19.97 13.05 -28.31
C ARG A 92 -19.03 14.19 -27.95
N PHE A 93 -18.37 14.79 -28.93
CA PHE A 93 -17.48 15.94 -28.76
C PHE A 93 -18.21 17.14 -28.14
N LEU A 94 -19.34 17.54 -28.69
CA LEU A 94 -20.13 18.64 -28.17
C LEU A 94 -20.62 18.38 -26.75
N TYR A 95 -21.01 17.17 -26.44
CA TYR A 95 -21.46 16.78 -25.10
C TYR A 95 -20.32 16.85 -24.05
N LEU A 96 -19.17 16.31 -24.36
CA LEU A 96 -18.05 16.24 -23.43
C LEU A 96 -17.30 17.58 -23.28
N LEU A 97 -17.20 18.36 -24.36
CA LEU A 97 -16.38 19.57 -24.38
C LEU A 97 -17.20 20.89 -24.37
N SER A 98 -18.52 20.79 -24.23
CA SER A 98 -19.33 22.03 -24.13
C SER A 98 -18.97 22.81 -22.87
N LYS A 99 -18.84 24.11 -23.01
CA LYS A 99 -18.59 25.04 -21.90
C LYS A 99 -19.57 24.82 -20.74
N GLU A 100 -20.86 24.64 -21.05
CA GLU A 100 -21.92 24.44 -20.06
C GLU A 100 -21.73 23.16 -19.25
N ASN A 101 -21.36 22.06 -19.88
CA ASN A 101 -21.19 20.79 -19.19
C ASN A 101 -19.94 20.75 -18.32
N ILE A 102 -18.85 21.41 -18.70
CA ILE A 102 -17.63 21.57 -17.92
C ILE A 102 -17.85 22.53 -16.75
N LEU A 103 -18.42 23.73 -16.97
CA LEU A 103 -18.57 24.75 -15.93
C LEU A 103 -19.66 24.41 -14.92
N ASP A 104 -20.79 23.86 -15.36
CA ASP A 104 -21.90 23.45 -14.46
C ASP A 104 -21.61 22.10 -13.73
N ARG A 105 -20.42 21.54 -13.90
CA ARG A 105 -20.03 20.23 -13.34
C ARG A 105 -20.98 19.08 -13.69
N LYS A 106 -21.70 19.15 -14.78
CA LYS A 106 -22.59 18.07 -15.22
C LYS A 106 -21.79 16.81 -15.56
N LEU A 107 -20.64 17.00 -16.18
CA LEU A 107 -19.72 15.89 -16.50
C LEU A 107 -19.18 15.23 -15.23
N ASP A 108 -18.80 16.02 -14.22
CA ASP A 108 -18.35 15.50 -12.91
C ASP A 108 -19.45 14.64 -12.27
N ASN A 109 -20.67 15.15 -12.22
CA ASN A 109 -21.81 14.45 -11.61
C ASN A 109 -22.17 13.15 -12.34
N LEU A 110 -22.07 13.12 -13.67
CA LEU A 110 -22.35 11.92 -14.47
C LEU A 110 -21.33 10.81 -14.20
N ILE A 111 -20.04 11.15 -14.15
CA ILE A 111 -19.00 10.17 -13.85
C ILE A 111 -19.14 9.65 -12.41
N ASP A 112 -19.40 10.55 -11.45
CA ASP A 112 -19.61 10.16 -10.06
C ASP A 112 -20.87 9.29 -9.86
N LEU A 113 -21.92 9.54 -10.64
CA LEU A 113 -23.14 8.71 -10.66
C LEU A 113 -22.86 7.34 -11.28
N LYS A 114 -22.15 7.29 -12.40
CA LYS A 114 -21.76 6.03 -13.06
C LYS A 114 -20.92 5.16 -12.12
N ILE A 115 -19.91 5.73 -11.47
CA ILE A 115 -19.08 5.00 -10.49
C ILE A 115 -19.92 4.44 -9.35
N LYS A 116 -20.85 5.23 -8.80
CA LYS A 116 -21.75 4.78 -7.73
C LYS A 116 -22.72 3.69 -8.18
N GLU A 117 -23.16 3.73 -9.42
CA GLU A 117 -24.05 2.72 -9.99
C GLU A 117 -23.29 1.40 -10.23
N GLU A 118 -22.08 1.49 -10.77
CA GLU A 118 -21.18 0.32 -10.92
C GLU A 118 -20.87 -0.32 -9.56
N GLU A 119 -20.51 0.46 -8.54
CA GLU A 119 -20.28 -0.03 -7.17
C GLU A 119 -21.52 -0.68 -6.55
N LYS A 120 -22.72 -0.18 -6.89
CA LYS A 120 -23.98 -0.75 -6.40
C LYS A 120 -24.26 -2.10 -7.06
N ILE A 121 -24.12 -2.18 -8.39
CA ILE A 121 -24.31 -3.41 -9.17
C ILE A 121 -23.30 -4.48 -8.70
N GLU A 122 -22.01 -4.11 -8.57
CA GLU A 122 -20.97 -4.99 -8.06
C GLU A 122 -21.35 -5.57 -6.69
N ARG A 123 -21.79 -4.72 -5.75
CA ARG A 123 -22.19 -5.15 -4.41
C ARG A 123 -23.41 -6.07 -4.41
N GLU A 124 -24.41 -5.76 -5.22
CA GLU A 124 -25.64 -6.58 -5.35
C GLU A 124 -25.32 -7.94 -5.97
N PHE A 125 -24.57 -7.95 -7.05
CA PHE A 125 -24.13 -9.18 -7.71
C PHE A 125 -23.26 -10.03 -6.77
N TYR A 126 -22.28 -9.43 -6.13
CA TYR A 126 -21.41 -10.14 -5.19
C TYR A 126 -22.17 -10.75 -4.02
N THR A 127 -23.15 -10.06 -3.47
CA THR A 127 -23.99 -10.57 -2.39
C THR A 127 -24.79 -11.82 -2.83
N LYS A 128 -25.36 -11.79 -4.03
CA LYS A 128 -26.06 -12.95 -4.63
C LYS A 128 -25.08 -14.10 -4.88
N TYR A 129 -23.96 -13.80 -5.53
CA TYR A 129 -22.90 -14.76 -5.82
C TYR A 129 -22.42 -15.48 -4.56
N LYS A 130 -22.08 -14.74 -3.50
CA LYS A 130 -21.65 -15.28 -2.20
C LYS A 130 -22.72 -16.18 -1.57
N THR A 131 -23.99 -15.79 -1.65
CA THR A 131 -25.11 -16.56 -1.09
C THR A 131 -25.27 -17.89 -1.83
N ILE A 132 -25.27 -17.86 -3.17
CA ILE A 132 -25.40 -19.07 -4.01
C ILE A 132 -24.19 -19.98 -3.79
N ARG A 133 -22.97 -19.43 -3.77
CA ARG A 133 -21.75 -20.19 -3.52
C ARG A 133 -21.80 -20.93 -2.17
N SER A 134 -22.20 -20.23 -1.10
CA SER A 134 -22.29 -20.85 0.23
C SER A 134 -23.27 -22.02 0.24
N LYS A 135 -24.41 -21.88 -0.47
CA LYS A 135 -25.39 -22.97 -0.61
C LYS A 135 -24.81 -24.14 -1.38
N ILE A 136 -24.17 -23.89 -2.54
CA ILE A 136 -23.52 -24.91 -3.36
C ILE A 136 -22.49 -25.68 -2.55
N VAL A 137 -21.59 -24.97 -1.87
CA VAL A 137 -20.54 -25.59 -1.05
C VAL A 137 -21.13 -26.47 0.04
N SER A 138 -22.16 -25.98 0.77
CA SER A 138 -22.82 -26.76 1.81
C SER A 138 -23.47 -28.03 1.27
N GLN A 139 -24.19 -27.92 0.15
CA GLN A 139 -24.87 -29.05 -0.50
C GLN A 139 -23.88 -30.09 -1.02
N VAL A 140 -22.81 -29.61 -1.71
CA VAL A 140 -21.78 -30.51 -2.27
C VAL A 140 -21.06 -31.28 -1.17
N ILE A 141 -20.75 -30.64 -0.03
CA ILE A 141 -20.11 -31.30 1.13
C ILE A 141 -21.08 -32.33 1.76
N GLU A 142 -22.38 -32.00 1.86
CA GLU A 142 -23.38 -32.90 2.45
C GLU A 142 -23.61 -34.14 1.61
N ASP A 143 -23.69 -33.99 0.28
CA ASP A 143 -23.99 -35.08 -0.63
C ASP A 143 -22.79 -35.97 -0.98
N ASN A 144 -21.54 -35.45 -0.79
CA ASN A 144 -20.32 -36.11 -1.23
C ASN A 144 -19.32 -36.38 -0.07
N ARG A 145 -19.79 -36.89 1.06
CA ARG A 145 -19.03 -37.09 2.32
C ARG A 145 -17.82 -38.04 2.21
N THR A 146 -17.64 -38.70 1.10
CA THR A 146 -16.48 -39.58 0.84
C THR A 146 -15.23 -38.82 0.47
N TYR A 147 -15.35 -37.58 0.05
CA TYR A 147 -14.24 -36.69 -0.30
C TYR A 147 -13.90 -35.74 0.84
N ASN A 148 -12.65 -35.23 0.83
CA ASN A 148 -12.22 -34.21 1.78
C ASN A 148 -12.94 -32.89 1.49
N ALA A 149 -13.38 -32.18 2.53
CA ALA A 149 -14.08 -30.91 2.43
C ALA A 149 -13.30 -29.86 1.63
N ASP A 150 -11.99 -29.78 1.79
CA ASP A 150 -11.13 -28.85 1.03
C ASP A 150 -11.23 -29.07 -0.48
N VAL A 151 -11.20 -30.33 -0.91
CA VAL A 151 -11.34 -30.71 -2.31
C VAL A 151 -12.73 -30.35 -2.82
N LEU A 152 -13.78 -30.60 -2.04
CA LEU A 152 -15.15 -30.28 -2.43
C LEU A 152 -15.39 -28.77 -2.56
N ILE A 153 -14.78 -27.97 -1.69
CA ILE A 153 -14.85 -26.51 -1.79
C ILE A 153 -14.16 -26.02 -3.07
N GLU A 154 -12.97 -26.55 -3.41
CA GLU A 154 -12.27 -26.25 -4.66
C GLU A 154 -13.11 -26.62 -5.89
N LYS A 155 -13.72 -27.82 -5.89
CA LYS A 155 -14.58 -28.27 -7.02
C LYS A 155 -15.85 -27.44 -7.13
N SER A 156 -16.44 -27.01 -6.01
CA SER A 156 -17.58 -26.09 -5.99
C SER A 156 -17.23 -24.73 -6.61
N GLN A 157 -16.04 -24.22 -6.32
CA GLN A 157 -15.57 -22.98 -6.95
C GLN A 157 -15.36 -23.16 -8.46
N LYS A 158 -14.72 -24.26 -8.88
CA LYS A 158 -14.52 -24.55 -10.30
C LYS A 158 -15.83 -24.69 -11.07
N LEU A 159 -16.90 -25.24 -10.43
CA LEU A 159 -18.24 -25.27 -11.00
C LEU A 159 -18.77 -23.85 -11.27
N LEU A 160 -18.63 -22.96 -10.29
CA LEU A 160 -19.07 -21.56 -10.42
C LEU A 160 -18.26 -20.80 -11.48
N ASP A 161 -16.96 -21.01 -11.54
CA ASP A 161 -16.10 -20.38 -12.54
C ASP A 161 -16.47 -20.82 -13.96
N ARG A 162 -16.75 -22.12 -14.17
CA ARG A 162 -17.30 -22.65 -15.43
C ARG A 162 -18.59 -21.96 -15.80
N PHE A 163 -19.51 -21.82 -14.84
CA PHE A 163 -20.81 -21.17 -15.07
C PHE A 163 -20.63 -19.68 -15.46
N LEU A 164 -19.86 -18.90 -14.67
CA LEU A 164 -19.65 -17.48 -14.95
C LEU A 164 -19.00 -17.24 -16.31
N PHE A 165 -18.03 -18.09 -16.67
CA PHE A 165 -17.42 -18.02 -17.97
C PHE A 165 -18.41 -18.31 -19.11
N ILE A 166 -19.30 -19.29 -18.95
CA ILE A 166 -20.35 -19.58 -19.91
C ILE A 166 -21.30 -18.40 -20.08
N ALA A 167 -21.78 -17.83 -18.95
CA ALA A 167 -22.68 -16.68 -18.97
C ALA A 167 -22.04 -15.47 -19.67
N PHE A 168 -20.78 -15.18 -19.36
CA PHE A 168 -20.03 -14.13 -20.04
C PHE A 168 -19.89 -14.37 -21.56
N CYS A 169 -19.56 -15.61 -21.95
CA CYS A 169 -19.43 -15.98 -23.37
C CYS A 169 -20.76 -15.91 -24.15
N GLU A 170 -21.88 -16.18 -23.49
CA GLU A 170 -23.22 -16.03 -24.08
C GLU A 170 -23.49 -14.56 -24.42
N ASP A 171 -23.30 -13.66 -23.49
CA ASP A 171 -23.58 -12.24 -23.67
C ASP A 171 -22.64 -11.59 -24.68
N LYS A 172 -21.38 -12.03 -24.73
CA LYS A 172 -20.41 -11.62 -25.77
C LYS A 172 -20.65 -12.28 -27.13
N ASN A 173 -21.71 -13.10 -27.31
CA ASN A 173 -22.01 -13.86 -28.54
C ASN A 173 -20.86 -14.78 -29.03
N ILE A 174 -20.01 -15.24 -28.10
CA ILE A 174 -18.90 -16.18 -28.38
C ILE A 174 -19.43 -17.61 -28.45
N ILE A 175 -20.42 -17.92 -27.61
CA ILE A 175 -21.25 -19.13 -27.72
C ILE A 175 -22.72 -18.72 -27.94
N PRO A 176 -23.57 -19.60 -28.43
CA PRO A 176 -24.97 -19.22 -28.68
C PRO A 176 -25.67 -18.74 -27.41
N ALA A 177 -26.40 -17.63 -27.52
CA ALA A 177 -27.15 -17.07 -26.42
C ALA A 177 -28.15 -18.06 -25.80
N ASN A 178 -28.33 -17.96 -24.49
CA ASN A 178 -29.20 -18.85 -23.69
C ASN A 178 -28.82 -20.34 -23.73
N SER A 179 -27.59 -20.72 -24.06
CA SER A 179 -27.13 -22.11 -24.06
C SER A 179 -27.30 -22.76 -22.68
N TYR A 180 -26.93 -22.05 -21.62
CA TYR A 180 -27.10 -22.50 -20.24
C TYR A 180 -28.57 -22.63 -19.84
N LYS A 181 -29.38 -21.61 -20.09
CA LYS A 181 -30.80 -21.59 -19.76
C LYS A 181 -31.54 -22.68 -20.50
N THR A 182 -31.25 -22.88 -21.80
CA THR A 182 -31.82 -23.96 -22.61
C THR A 182 -31.42 -25.32 -22.06
N MET A 183 -30.20 -25.51 -21.64
CA MET A 183 -29.67 -26.71 -21.01
C MET A 183 -30.45 -27.05 -19.74
N VAL A 184 -30.60 -26.11 -18.82
CA VAL A 184 -31.30 -26.29 -17.54
C VAL A 184 -32.77 -26.65 -17.76
N LEU A 185 -33.43 -26.06 -18.76
CA LEU A 185 -34.84 -26.32 -19.10
C LEU A 185 -35.03 -27.62 -19.86
N SER A 186 -33.98 -28.22 -20.44
CA SER A 186 -34.03 -29.47 -21.20
C SER A 186 -33.88 -30.72 -20.32
N SER A 187 -33.63 -30.56 -19.00
CA SER A 187 -33.55 -31.71 -18.08
C SER A 187 -34.87 -32.44 -17.94
N ASN A 188 -34.80 -33.75 -17.72
CA ASN A 188 -35.96 -34.64 -17.51
C ASN A 188 -35.59 -35.74 -16.49
N GLU A 189 -36.54 -36.59 -16.16
CA GLU A 189 -36.35 -37.69 -15.18
C GLU A 189 -35.19 -38.65 -15.50
N ASN A 190 -34.71 -38.69 -16.75
CA ASN A 190 -33.66 -39.62 -17.20
C ASN A 190 -32.28 -38.95 -17.32
N VAL A 191 -32.19 -37.61 -17.30
CA VAL A 191 -30.92 -36.85 -17.48
C VAL A 191 -30.91 -35.69 -16.54
N THR A 192 -29.98 -35.70 -15.61
CA THR A 192 -29.83 -34.65 -14.60
C THR A 192 -29.27 -33.35 -15.21
N LYS A 193 -29.50 -32.23 -14.53
CA LYS A 193 -28.90 -30.93 -14.94
C LYS A 193 -27.38 -30.95 -14.86
N HIS A 194 -26.82 -31.71 -13.91
CA HIS A 194 -25.37 -31.88 -13.80
C HIS A 194 -24.78 -32.56 -15.03
N GLU A 195 -25.41 -33.66 -15.48
CA GLU A 195 -24.97 -34.37 -16.71
C GLU A 195 -25.06 -33.45 -17.95
N LEU A 196 -26.14 -32.67 -18.09
CA LEU A 196 -26.27 -31.69 -19.17
C LEU A 196 -25.23 -30.59 -19.11
N PHE A 197 -24.93 -30.07 -17.90
CA PHE A 197 -23.88 -29.07 -17.69
C PHE A 197 -22.49 -29.62 -18.04
N THR A 198 -22.18 -30.83 -17.60
CA THR A 198 -20.95 -31.54 -17.97
C THR A 198 -20.85 -31.75 -19.50
N MET A 199 -21.96 -32.09 -20.16
CA MET A 199 -21.98 -32.15 -21.61
C MET A 199 -21.76 -30.81 -22.29
N LEU A 200 -22.28 -29.70 -21.74
CA LEU A 200 -22.03 -28.34 -22.24
C LEU A 200 -20.57 -27.99 -22.08
N CYS A 201 -19.98 -28.24 -20.93
CA CYS A 201 -18.56 -28.04 -20.67
C CYS A 201 -17.65 -28.82 -21.62
N ARG A 202 -17.99 -30.11 -21.92
CA ARG A 202 -17.29 -30.94 -22.89
C ARG A 202 -17.42 -30.41 -24.33
N ASN A 203 -18.59 -29.83 -24.69
CA ASN A 203 -18.76 -29.19 -25.99
C ASN A 203 -17.91 -27.93 -26.11
N ILE A 204 -17.72 -27.20 -25.04
CA ILE A 204 -16.84 -26.02 -24.97
C ILE A 204 -15.37 -26.47 -25.07
N ASP A 205 -14.95 -27.47 -24.30
CA ASP A 205 -13.55 -27.97 -24.31
C ASP A 205 -13.15 -28.49 -25.70
N LYS A 206 -13.97 -29.33 -26.32
CA LYS A 206 -13.63 -30.01 -27.58
C LYS A 206 -14.09 -29.26 -28.84
N GLY A 207 -14.98 -28.31 -28.66
CA GLY A 207 -15.71 -27.65 -29.75
C GLY A 207 -16.87 -28.54 -30.28
N ASN A 208 -17.96 -27.87 -30.71
CA ASN A 208 -19.11 -28.52 -31.37
C ASN A 208 -19.62 -27.60 -32.50
N LYS A 209 -19.13 -27.84 -33.70
CA LYS A 209 -19.49 -27.03 -34.88
C LYS A 209 -20.99 -27.05 -35.18
N GLN A 210 -21.73 -28.19 -34.89
CA GLN A 210 -23.16 -28.29 -35.11
C GLN A 210 -23.95 -27.37 -34.17
N LYS A 211 -23.40 -27.08 -32.98
CA LYS A 211 -23.99 -26.19 -31.99
C LYS A 211 -23.42 -24.78 -32.06
N GLY A 212 -22.54 -24.46 -33.02
CA GLY A 212 -21.90 -23.13 -33.10
C GLY A 212 -20.92 -22.84 -31.97
N ILE A 213 -20.37 -23.88 -31.33
CA ILE A 213 -19.40 -23.73 -30.22
C ILE A 213 -18.02 -24.08 -30.75
N ASN A 214 -17.10 -23.11 -30.67
CA ASN A 214 -15.71 -23.32 -31.00
C ASN A 214 -14.95 -24.04 -29.89
N LYS A 215 -13.81 -24.63 -30.20
CA LYS A 215 -12.95 -25.29 -29.23
C LYS A 215 -12.29 -24.27 -28.32
N PHE A 216 -12.46 -24.43 -27.00
CA PHE A 216 -11.78 -23.67 -25.97
C PHE A 216 -10.69 -24.54 -25.35
N ASN A 217 -9.43 -24.23 -25.60
CA ASN A 217 -8.28 -25.06 -25.22
C ASN A 217 -7.73 -24.69 -23.81
N GLY A 218 -8.56 -24.17 -22.91
CA GLY A 218 -8.16 -23.80 -21.54
C GLY A 218 -8.44 -24.89 -20.53
N GLY A 219 -7.66 -24.98 -19.45
CA GLY A 219 -7.80 -26.00 -18.39
C GLY A 219 -9.15 -26.03 -17.66
N LEU A 220 -9.89 -24.89 -17.66
CA LEU A 220 -11.15 -24.73 -16.94
C LEU A 220 -12.21 -25.77 -17.30
N PHE A 221 -12.41 -26.07 -18.60
CA PHE A 221 -13.42 -26.97 -19.12
C PHE A 221 -12.95 -28.42 -19.33
N LYS A 222 -11.65 -28.67 -19.10
CA LYS A 222 -11.07 -30.01 -19.17
C LYS A 222 -11.78 -30.95 -18.19
N TYR A 223 -11.95 -32.21 -18.58
CA TYR A 223 -12.55 -33.24 -17.72
C TYR A 223 -11.86 -33.32 -16.36
N ASP A 224 -12.62 -33.26 -15.29
CA ASP A 224 -12.17 -33.31 -13.91
C ASP A 224 -12.84 -34.52 -13.24
N GLU A 225 -12.06 -35.58 -12.95
CA GLU A 225 -12.58 -36.88 -12.43
C GLU A 225 -13.41 -36.72 -11.15
N ILE A 226 -13.12 -35.72 -10.32
CA ILE A 226 -13.89 -35.49 -9.10
C ILE A 226 -15.10 -34.64 -9.40
N LEU A 227 -14.93 -33.45 -9.99
CA LEU A 227 -16.03 -32.51 -10.21
C LEU A 227 -17.13 -33.09 -11.10
N ASP A 228 -16.77 -33.77 -12.21
CA ASP A 228 -17.71 -34.24 -13.20
C ASP A 228 -18.46 -35.53 -12.75
N ASP A 229 -17.97 -36.18 -11.65
CA ASP A 229 -18.59 -37.38 -11.04
C ASP A 229 -19.24 -37.05 -9.67
N LEU A 230 -19.25 -35.78 -9.18
CA LEU A 230 -19.94 -35.41 -7.94
C LEU A 230 -21.48 -35.64 -8.05
N VAL A 231 -22.09 -35.99 -6.93
CA VAL A 231 -23.54 -35.93 -6.77
C VAL A 231 -23.94 -34.49 -6.50
N LEU A 232 -24.65 -33.87 -7.45
CA LEU A 232 -25.07 -32.47 -7.36
C LEU A 232 -26.60 -32.38 -7.53
N ASP A 233 -27.26 -31.65 -6.63
CA ASP A 233 -28.70 -31.40 -6.72
C ASP A 233 -29.03 -30.49 -7.91
N ASP A 234 -30.04 -30.82 -8.67
CA ASP A 234 -30.56 -30.06 -9.80
C ASP A 234 -30.97 -28.61 -9.43
N VAL A 235 -31.28 -28.34 -8.15
CA VAL A 235 -31.59 -27.00 -7.63
C VAL A 235 -30.42 -26.04 -7.78
N ILE A 236 -29.17 -26.51 -7.63
CA ILE A 236 -27.94 -25.70 -7.80
C ILE A 236 -27.98 -25.02 -9.19
N PHE A 237 -28.23 -25.78 -10.24
CA PHE A 237 -28.21 -25.27 -11.61
C PHE A 237 -29.38 -24.31 -11.91
N THR A 238 -30.49 -24.46 -11.20
CA THR A 238 -31.63 -23.54 -11.30
C THR A 238 -31.33 -22.20 -10.59
N GLU A 239 -30.69 -22.25 -9.44
CA GLU A 239 -30.30 -21.02 -8.71
C GLU A 239 -29.25 -20.19 -9.49
N LEU A 240 -28.35 -20.84 -10.21
CA LEU A 240 -27.35 -20.17 -11.06
C LEU A 240 -28.00 -19.32 -12.18
N ILE A 241 -29.21 -19.65 -12.64
CA ILE A 241 -29.94 -18.82 -13.64
C ILE A 241 -30.10 -17.38 -13.13
N THR A 242 -30.28 -17.18 -11.82
CA THR A 242 -30.47 -15.84 -11.26
C THR A 242 -29.22 -14.95 -11.35
N LEU A 243 -28.03 -15.54 -11.53
CA LEU A 243 -26.80 -14.80 -11.86
C LEU A 243 -26.66 -14.55 -13.36
N ALA A 244 -27.24 -15.44 -14.22
CA ALA A 244 -27.29 -15.26 -15.67
C ALA A 244 -28.30 -14.20 -16.12
N ASP A 245 -29.12 -13.65 -15.21
CA ASP A 245 -30.05 -12.55 -15.51
C ASP A 245 -29.34 -11.17 -15.56
N TYR A 246 -28.06 -11.06 -15.12
CA TYR A 246 -27.24 -9.87 -15.30
C TYR A 246 -26.63 -9.84 -16.70
N ASP A 247 -26.52 -8.67 -17.28
CA ASP A 247 -25.85 -8.46 -18.56
C ASP A 247 -24.32 -8.35 -18.35
N PHE A 248 -23.57 -9.33 -18.81
CA PHE A 248 -22.11 -9.37 -18.71
C PHE A 248 -21.40 -8.46 -19.73
N ASN A 249 -22.11 -7.71 -20.54
CA ASN A 249 -21.55 -6.64 -21.37
C ASN A 249 -21.62 -5.29 -20.68
N THR A 250 -22.69 -5.02 -19.91
CA THR A 250 -23.00 -3.68 -19.38
C THR A 250 -23.02 -3.62 -17.87
N ASP A 251 -23.58 -4.65 -17.20
CA ASP A 251 -23.79 -4.66 -15.74
C ASP A 251 -22.61 -5.25 -14.99
N VAL A 252 -22.03 -6.33 -15.50
CA VAL A 252 -20.92 -7.07 -14.86
C VAL A 252 -19.82 -7.31 -15.90
N ASP A 253 -19.15 -6.25 -16.29
CA ASP A 253 -18.05 -6.32 -17.25
C ASP A 253 -16.83 -7.11 -16.71
N GLU A 254 -15.82 -7.31 -17.55
CA GLU A 254 -14.60 -8.03 -17.20
C GLU A 254 -13.84 -7.42 -16.00
N ASN A 255 -13.98 -6.10 -15.74
CA ASN A 255 -13.34 -5.43 -14.61
C ASN A 255 -14.09 -5.73 -13.31
N ILE A 256 -15.44 -5.65 -13.35
CA ILE A 256 -16.30 -5.99 -12.21
C ILE A 256 -16.15 -7.47 -11.87
N LEU A 257 -16.16 -8.33 -12.88
CA LEU A 257 -15.98 -9.78 -12.70
C LEU A 257 -14.60 -10.11 -12.09
N GLY A 258 -13.54 -9.43 -12.52
CA GLY A 258 -12.20 -9.55 -11.93
C GLY A 258 -12.19 -9.21 -10.43
N ARG A 259 -12.84 -8.10 -10.04
CA ARG A 259 -12.97 -7.71 -8.61
C ARG A 259 -13.80 -8.71 -7.80
N ILE A 260 -14.85 -9.28 -8.40
CA ILE A 260 -15.69 -10.32 -7.78
C ILE A 260 -14.87 -11.57 -7.50
N PHE A 261 -14.11 -12.05 -8.48
CA PHE A 261 -13.22 -13.19 -8.31
C PHE A 261 -12.22 -12.99 -7.19
N GLU A 262 -11.65 -11.80 -7.10
CA GLU A 262 -10.70 -11.47 -6.06
C GLU A 262 -11.32 -11.46 -4.66
N GLN A 263 -12.49 -10.84 -4.51
CA GLN A 263 -13.25 -10.90 -3.25
C GLN A 263 -13.60 -12.34 -2.89
N SER A 264 -13.89 -13.19 -3.90
CA SER A 264 -14.26 -14.58 -3.70
C SER A 264 -13.15 -15.44 -3.09
N ILE A 265 -11.87 -15.18 -3.41
CA ILE A 265 -10.71 -15.89 -2.82
C ILE A 265 -10.71 -15.78 -1.31
N SER A 266 -10.96 -14.59 -0.76
CA SER A 266 -11.04 -14.34 0.68
C SER A 266 -12.12 -15.17 1.37
N ASP A 267 -13.29 -15.18 0.77
CA ASP A 267 -14.43 -15.89 1.34
C ASP A 267 -14.27 -17.41 1.27
N LEU A 268 -13.57 -17.92 0.24
CA LEU A 268 -13.23 -19.34 0.13
C LEU A 268 -12.36 -19.81 1.29
N GLU A 269 -11.40 -18.99 1.69
CA GLU A 269 -10.55 -19.31 2.84
C GLU A 269 -11.32 -19.32 4.17
N GLU A 270 -12.32 -18.43 4.33
CA GLU A 270 -13.22 -18.47 5.48
C GLU A 270 -14.05 -19.76 5.48
N LEU A 271 -14.62 -20.14 4.33
CA LEU A 271 -15.38 -21.37 4.17
C LEU A 271 -14.55 -22.64 4.46
N LYS A 272 -13.29 -22.68 3.98
CA LYS A 272 -12.35 -23.78 4.28
C LYS A 272 -12.09 -23.90 5.80
N ASN A 273 -11.86 -22.79 6.48
CA ASN A 273 -11.62 -22.79 7.92
C ASN A 273 -12.85 -23.21 8.74
N ASP A 274 -14.03 -22.71 8.34
CA ASP A 274 -15.30 -23.09 9.00
C ASP A 274 -15.62 -24.59 8.79
N ALA A 275 -15.38 -25.12 7.60
CA ALA A 275 -15.58 -26.55 7.27
C ALA A 275 -14.62 -27.47 8.04
N LEU A 276 -13.40 -26.99 8.34
CA LEU A 276 -12.38 -27.72 9.12
C LEU A 276 -12.59 -27.57 10.64
N GLY A 277 -13.62 -26.84 11.10
CA GLY A 277 -13.86 -26.57 12.52
C GLY A 277 -12.76 -25.74 13.20
N ILE A 278 -11.98 -25.00 12.43
CA ILE A 278 -10.95 -24.09 12.94
C ILE A 278 -11.65 -22.80 13.35
N GLU A 279 -11.80 -22.59 14.69
CA GLU A 279 -12.33 -21.33 15.23
C GLU A 279 -11.50 -20.15 14.70
N THR A 280 -12.02 -19.44 13.72
CA THR A 280 -11.42 -18.21 13.23
C THR A 280 -11.91 -17.05 14.09
N ASP A 281 -10.98 -16.34 14.73
CA ASP A 281 -11.27 -15.03 15.33
C ASP A 281 -11.70 -14.10 14.18
N LYS A 282 -13.01 -13.89 14.00
CA LYS A 282 -13.64 -13.09 12.93
C LYS A 282 -13.05 -11.68 12.75
N LYS A 283 -12.24 -11.22 13.72
CA LYS A 283 -11.48 -9.96 13.66
C LYS A 283 -10.06 -10.11 13.09
N LYS A 284 -9.59 -11.34 12.80
CA LYS A 284 -8.24 -11.65 12.33
C LYS A 284 -8.28 -12.66 11.20
N GLY A 285 -9.00 -12.36 10.12
CA GLY A 285 -9.04 -13.20 8.93
C GLY A 285 -7.62 -13.55 8.43
N LYS A 286 -7.46 -14.68 7.74
CA LYS A 286 -6.17 -15.21 7.24
C LYS A 286 -5.48 -14.20 6.31
N ARG A 287 -6.22 -13.36 5.57
CA ARG A 287 -5.69 -12.22 4.80
C ARG A 287 -4.76 -11.32 5.63
N LYS A 288 -5.16 -10.96 6.87
CA LYS A 288 -4.27 -10.24 7.80
C LYS A 288 -3.11 -11.10 8.28
N LYS A 289 -3.24 -12.44 8.25
CA LYS A 289 -2.15 -13.36 8.57
C LYS A 289 -1.13 -13.46 7.43
N ASP A 290 -1.58 -13.51 6.21
CA ASP A 290 -0.76 -13.79 5.02
C ASP A 290 -0.33 -12.52 4.28
N GLY A 291 -0.75 -11.34 4.76
CA GLY A 291 -0.31 -10.03 4.23
C GLY A 291 -0.79 -9.75 2.81
N VAL A 292 -1.88 -10.39 2.38
CA VAL A 292 -2.46 -10.21 1.04
C VAL A 292 -3.45 -9.06 1.06
N PHE A 293 -3.24 -8.05 0.20
CA PHE A 293 -4.07 -6.86 0.10
C PHE A 293 -4.40 -6.57 -1.36
N TYR A 294 -5.67 -6.22 -1.61
CA TYR A 294 -6.10 -5.76 -2.93
C TYR A 294 -5.44 -4.44 -3.29
N THR A 295 -4.82 -4.39 -4.46
CA THR A 295 -4.23 -3.17 -4.99
C THR A 295 -5.26 -2.44 -5.86
N PRO A 296 -5.66 -1.20 -5.51
CA PRO A 296 -6.59 -0.43 -6.32
C PRO A 296 -6.13 -0.29 -7.77
N SER A 297 -7.06 -0.39 -8.73
CA SER A 297 -6.75 -0.37 -10.18
C SER A 297 -5.96 0.87 -10.62
N ARG A 298 -6.16 2.03 -9.96
CA ARG A 298 -5.36 3.24 -10.20
C ARG A 298 -3.88 3.02 -9.90
N ILE A 299 -3.59 2.31 -8.81
CA ILE A 299 -2.21 2.02 -8.39
C ILE A 299 -1.56 1.00 -9.31
N THR A 300 -2.26 -0.10 -9.64
CA THR A 300 -1.70 -1.12 -10.56
C THR A 300 -1.39 -0.53 -11.93
N ARG A 301 -2.32 0.28 -12.48
CA ARG A 301 -2.10 0.97 -13.76
C ARG A 301 -0.91 1.93 -13.69
N GLY A 302 -0.83 2.77 -12.64
CA GLY A 302 0.28 3.71 -12.49
C GLY A 302 1.64 3.04 -12.39
N ILE A 303 1.76 1.89 -11.69
CA ILE A 303 3.00 1.12 -11.61
C ILE A 303 3.35 0.49 -12.96
N VAL A 304 2.38 -0.11 -13.63
CA VAL A 304 2.55 -0.73 -14.94
C VAL A 304 3.04 0.29 -15.96
N GLU A 305 2.39 1.45 -16.04
CA GLU A 305 2.79 2.52 -16.94
C GLU A 305 4.20 3.03 -16.67
N LYS A 306 4.54 3.32 -15.41
CA LYS A 306 5.88 3.77 -15.04
C LYS A 306 6.95 2.71 -15.31
N SER A 307 6.65 1.42 -15.16
CA SER A 307 7.63 0.34 -15.33
C SER A 307 7.72 -0.16 -16.78
N ILE A 308 6.59 -0.56 -17.38
CA ILE A 308 6.58 -1.02 -18.78
C ILE A 308 6.86 0.15 -19.72
N GLY A 309 6.28 1.33 -19.43
CA GLY A 309 6.49 2.55 -20.20
C GLY A 309 7.96 2.97 -20.25
N GLU A 310 8.66 2.96 -19.10
CA GLU A 310 10.11 3.24 -19.06
C GLU A 310 10.90 2.24 -19.90
N TYR A 311 10.61 0.94 -19.77
CA TYR A 311 11.28 -0.09 -20.57
C TYR A 311 11.03 0.10 -22.07
N LEU A 312 9.79 0.36 -22.48
CA LEU A 312 9.44 0.56 -23.90
C LEU A 312 9.99 1.89 -24.45
N ASN A 313 10.06 2.94 -23.62
CA ASN A 313 10.72 4.20 -23.99
C ASN A 313 12.21 4.00 -24.30
N ASP A 314 12.91 3.20 -23.49
CA ASP A 314 14.29 2.81 -23.82
C ASP A 314 14.39 2.16 -25.20
N LYS A 315 13.43 1.24 -25.52
CA LYS A 315 13.43 0.57 -26.82
C LYS A 315 13.14 1.53 -27.95
N LYS A 316 12.26 2.52 -27.76
CA LYS A 316 12.06 3.62 -28.74
C LYS A 316 13.37 4.40 -28.99
N LEU A 317 14.09 4.74 -27.90
CA LEU A 317 15.35 5.48 -27.98
C LEU A 317 16.47 4.66 -28.64
N GLU A 318 16.61 3.38 -28.30
CA GLU A 318 17.56 2.43 -28.90
C GLU A 318 17.34 2.31 -30.41
N LEU A 319 16.08 2.29 -30.86
CA LEU A 319 15.70 2.23 -32.29
C LEU A 319 15.86 3.58 -32.99
N GLY A 320 16.22 4.65 -32.30
CA GLY A 320 16.50 5.96 -32.85
C GLY A 320 15.27 6.84 -33.09
N PHE A 321 14.22 6.71 -32.28
CA PHE A 321 13.00 7.52 -32.38
C PHE A 321 13.25 9.03 -32.46
N GLU A 322 14.18 9.56 -31.67
CA GLU A 322 14.55 10.99 -31.68
C GLU A 322 15.24 11.42 -32.96
N LYS A 323 15.78 10.48 -33.73
CA LYS A 323 16.52 10.72 -35.02
C LYS A 323 15.62 10.58 -36.24
N LEU A 324 14.35 10.23 -36.05
CA LEU A 324 13.39 10.16 -37.14
C LEU A 324 13.21 11.54 -37.78
N PRO A 325 13.17 11.63 -39.10
CA PRO A 325 12.95 12.90 -39.80
C PRO A 325 11.55 13.43 -39.51
N GLU A 326 11.36 14.74 -39.45
CA GLU A 326 10.01 15.32 -39.35
C GLU A 326 9.17 14.93 -40.57
N LEU A 327 7.98 14.37 -40.30
CA LEU A 327 6.95 14.09 -41.30
C LEU A 327 5.95 15.27 -41.30
N THR A 328 5.64 15.76 -42.50
CA THR A 328 4.47 16.62 -42.74
C THR A 328 3.60 15.90 -43.74
N ASP A 329 2.31 16.17 -43.81
CA ASP A 329 1.37 15.54 -44.75
C ASP A 329 1.88 15.58 -46.21
N GLU A 330 2.47 16.69 -46.64
CA GLU A 330 3.08 16.87 -47.94
C GLU A 330 4.36 16.02 -48.14
N SER A 331 4.98 15.56 -47.06
CA SER A 331 6.26 14.81 -47.13
C SER A 331 6.08 13.29 -47.00
N ILE A 332 4.84 12.81 -46.84
CA ILE A 332 4.56 11.38 -46.66
C ILE A 332 4.61 10.66 -48.01
N GLU A 333 4.00 11.24 -49.05
CA GLU A 333 3.83 10.62 -50.33
C GLU A 333 4.71 11.26 -51.43
N THR A 334 5.08 10.47 -52.40
CA THR A 334 5.67 10.90 -53.69
C THR A 334 4.87 10.31 -54.84
N GLN A 335 5.09 10.78 -56.05
CA GLN A 335 4.46 10.22 -57.28
C GLN A 335 4.75 8.72 -57.50
N ARG A 336 5.66 8.12 -56.73
CA ARG A 336 6.12 6.71 -56.82
C ARG A 336 5.82 5.88 -55.53
N GLY A 337 5.00 6.38 -54.60
CA GLY A 337 4.71 5.71 -53.31
C GLY A 337 5.23 6.49 -52.11
N LEU A 338 5.49 5.82 -50.96
CA LEU A 338 6.01 6.46 -49.78
C LEU A 338 7.32 7.21 -50.00
N SER A 339 7.47 8.35 -49.38
CA SER A 339 8.75 9.07 -49.36
C SER A 339 9.78 8.31 -48.52
N ALA A 340 11.06 8.55 -48.79
CA ALA A 340 12.16 7.97 -48.00
C ALA A 340 12.09 8.34 -46.51
N LYS A 341 11.40 9.44 -46.13
CA LYS A 341 11.14 9.80 -44.74
C LYS A 341 10.06 8.91 -44.13
N ALA A 342 8.93 8.72 -44.83
CA ALA A 342 7.84 7.86 -44.40
C ALA A 342 8.24 6.39 -44.30
N GLU A 343 9.09 5.90 -45.25
CA GLU A 343 9.65 4.54 -45.15
C GLU A 343 10.50 4.32 -43.91
N LYS A 344 11.26 5.33 -43.46
CA LYS A 344 12.02 5.26 -42.20
C LYS A 344 11.08 5.16 -40.99
N HIS A 345 10.00 5.90 -40.98
CA HIS A 345 8.98 5.81 -39.91
C HIS A 345 8.30 4.44 -39.94
N LEU A 346 7.91 3.95 -41.10
CA LEU A 346 7.29 2.63 -41.25
C LEU A 346 8.22 1.50 -40.76
N ALA A 347 9.51 1.56 -41.13
CA ALA A 347 10.49 0.59 -40.62
C ALA A 347 10.66 0.66 -39.11
N PHE A 348 10.72 1.87 -38.54
CA PHE A 348 10.80 2.08 -37.10
C PHE A 348 9.59 1.48 -36.39
N TRP A 349 8.37 1.82 -36.82
CA TRP A 349 7.14 1.35 -36.15
C TRP A 349 6.97 -0.18 -36.24
N ARG A 350 7.36 -0.79 -37.35
CA ARG A 350 7.39 -2.26 -37.51
C ARG A 350 8.38 -2.92 -36.55
N GLU A 351 9.58 -2.36 -36.40
CA GLU A 351 10.59 -2.91 -35.52
C GLU A 351 10.19 -2.70 -34.05
N TYR A 352 9.64 -1.53 -33.70
CA TYR A 352 9.13 -1.24 -32.37
C TYR A 352 7.95 -2.16 -32.01
N ARG A 353 7.01 -2.38 -32.93
CA ARG A 353 5.92 -3.37 -32.78
C ARG A 353 6.48 -4.75 -32.39
N SER A 354 7.54 -5.19 -33.07
CA SER A 354 8.19 -6.46 -32.72
C SER A 354 8.75 -6.46 -31.29
N LYS A 355 9.27 -5.34 -30.79
CA LYS A 355 9.75 -5.24 -29.39
C LYS A 355 8.59 -5.37 -28.41
N VAL A 356 7.45 -4.70 -28.66
CA VAL A 356 6.25 -4.79 -27.81
C VAL A 356 5.70 -6.22 -27.76
N LEU A 357 5.58 -6.90 -28.91
CA LEU A 357 5.10 -8.28 -29.00
C LEU A 357 6.04 -9.34 -28.41
N ASN A 358 7.30 -8.99 -28.09
CA ASN A 358 8.29 -9.90 -27.52
C ASN A 358 8.70 -9.56 -26.08
N ILE A 359 8.12 -8.54 -25.45
CA ILE A 359 8.38 -8.17 -24.06
C ILE A 359 8.06 -9.35 -23.12
N LYS A 360 8.80 -9.47 -22.02
CA LYS A 360 8.57 -10.49 -20.98
C LYS A 360 8.35 -9.82 -19.64
N VAL A 361 7.10 -9.87 -19.16
CA VAL A 361 6.64 -9.23 -17.92
C VAL A 361 6.25 -10.31 -16.92
N ILE A 362 6.68 -10.20 -15.67
CA ILE A 362 6.33 -11.16 -14.62
C ILE A 362 5.83 -10.45 -13.35
N ASP A 363 4.81 -11.07 -12.73
CA ASP A 363 4.41 -10.80 -11.35
C ASP A 363 4.66 -12.08 -10.52
N PRO A 364 5.64 -12.08 -9.59
CA PRO A 364 5.99 -13.25 -8.79
C PRO A 364 5.06 -13.50 -7.59
N ALA A 365 4.02 -12.69 -7.40
CA ALA A 365 2.98 -12.85 -6.40
C ALA A 365 1.64 -12.36 -6.97
N CYS A 366 1.24 -12.94 -8.11
CA CYS A 366 0.25 -12.33 -9.01
C CYS A 366 -1.19 -12.31 -8.45
N GLY A 367 -1.50 -13.07 -7.42
CA GLY A 367 -2.85 -13.13 -6.84
C GLY A 367 -3.90 -13.45 -7.91
N SER A 368 -4.93 -12.64 -8.01
CA SER A 368 -5.98 -12.68 -9.04
C SER A 368 -5.56 -12.13 -10.41
N GLY A 369 -4.30 -11.71 -10.58
CA GLY A 369 -3.77 -11.22 -11.85
C GLY A 369 -3.96 -9.72 -12.11
N ALA A 370 -4.29 -8.91 -11.11
CA ALA A 370 -4.57 -7.49 -11.31
C ALA A 370 -3.46 -6.72 -12.03
N PHE A 371 -2.19 -6.98 -11.70
CA PHE A 371 -1.04 -6.39 -12.41
C PHE A 371 -0.87 -6.94 -13.82
N LEU A 372 -1.11 -8.24 -14.03
CA LEU A 372 -1.01 -8.86 -15.36
C LEU A 372 -2.10 -8.33 -16.30
N ILE A 373 -3.31 -8.11 -15.78
CA ILE A 373 -4.41 -7.50 -16.51
C ILE A 373 -4.05 -6.06 -16.91
N ALA A 374 -3.57 -5.26 -15.96
CA ALA A 374 -3.15 -3.89 -16.24
C ALA A 374 -2.00 -3.85 -17.26
N ALA A 375 -1.05 -4.80 -17.19
CA ALA A 375 0.02 -4.93 -18.16
C ALA A 375 -0.51 -5.30 -19.56
N TYR A 376 -1.48 -6.21 -19.65
CA TYR A 376 -2.13 -6.54 -20.92
C TYR A 376 -2.81 -5.32 -21.53
N ASP A 377 -3.64 -4.61 -20.73
CA ASP A 377 -4.38 -3.44 -21.19
C ASP A 377 -3.43 -2.33 -21.70
N TYR A 378 -2.32 -2.10 -20.96
CA TYR A 378 -1.28 -1.14 -21.36
C TYR A 378 -0.60 -1.53 -22.68
N LEU A 379 -0.15 -2.78 -22.79
CA LEU A 379 0.53 -3.27 -23.99
C LEU A 379 -0.41 -3.30 -25.21
N LYS A 380 -1.69 -3.62 -24.99
CA LYS A 380 -2.71 -3.60 -26.05
C LYS A 380 -2.92 -2.20 -26.57
N LYS A 381 -3.06 -1.21 -25.67
CA LYS A 381 -3.17 0.21 -26.05
C LYS A 381 -1.96 0.67 -26.86
N GLU A 382 -0.74 0.38 -26.38
CA GLU A 382 0.51 0.74 -27.07
C GLU A 382 0.57 0.10 -28.48
N LEU A 383 0.13 -1.17 -28.58
CA LEU A 383 0.11 -1.89 -29.86
C LEU A 383 -0.92 -1.31 -30.83
N ASP A 384 -2.12 -0.95 -30.36
CA ASP A 384 -3.16 -0.33 -31.16
C ASP A 384 -2.67 1.02 -31.73
N GLU A 385 -2.01 1.85 -30.89
CA GLU A 385 -1.40 3.10 -31.35
C GLU A 385 -0.32 2.88 -32.43
N ILE A 386 0.51 1.85 -32.29
CA ILE A 386 1.52 1.50 -33.30
C ILE A 386 0.84 1.08 -34.62
N ASN A 387 -0.22 0.27 -34.52
CA ASN A 387 -0.95 -0.23 -35.69
C ASN A 387 -1.66 0.90 -36.43
N ASP A 388 -2.28 1.86 -35.70
CA ASP A 388 -2.88 3.07 -36.29
C ASP A 388 -1.84 3.87 -37.07
N ARG A 389 -0.64 4.10 -36.48
CA ARG A 389 0.45 4.79 -37.17
C ARG A 389 0.97 4.06 -38.42
N ILE A 390 1.03 2.72 -38.36
CA ILE A 390 1.40 1.91 -39.54
C ILE A 390 0.30 1.98 -40.59
N ALA A 391 -0.97 1.93 -40.21
CA ALA A 391 -2.11 2.01 -41.11
C ALA A 391 -2.18 3.37 -41.80
N ASP A 392 -2.00 4.48 -41.06
CA ASP A 392 -1.94 5.83 -41.61
C ASP A 392 -0.87 5.98 -42.72
N LEU A 393 0.32 5.44 -42.46
CA LEU A 393 1.41 5.47 -43.41
C LEU A 393 1.13 4.61 -44.67
N LYS A 394 0.45 3.46 -44.51
CA LYS A 394 0.09 2.53 -45.59
C LYS A 394 -1.16 2.96 -46.35
N GLY A 395 -2.18 3.50 -45.70
CA GLY A 395 -3.49 3.87 -46.27
C GLY A 395 -3.39 5.04 -47.25
N ARG A 396 -2.31 5.83 -47.20
CA ARG A 396 -2.01 6.91 -48.15
C ARG A 396 -1.34 6.41 -49.43
N THR A 397 -0.98 5.12 -49.50
CA THR A 397 -0.46 4.50 -50.73
C THR A 397 -1.45 3.46 -51.25
N GLN A 398 -1.86 3.51 -52.51
CA GLN A 398 -2.73 2.52 -53.15
C GLN A 398 -2.19 1.08 -53.23
N GLU A 399 -1.04 0.81 -52.60
CA GLU A 399 -0.43 -0.53 -52.51
C GLU A 399 -0.99 -1.33 -51.33
N LEU A 400 -2.29 -1.65 -51.41
CA LEU A 400 -3.00 -2.49 -50.43
C LEU A 400 -2.61 -3.99 -50.48
N PHE A 401 -1.70 -4.41 -51.37
CA PHE A 401 -1.37 -5.82 -51.63
C PHE A 401 0.14 -6.05 -51.88
N ASP A 402 0.99 -5.81 -50.90
CA ASP A 402 2.20 -6.59 -50.78
C ASP A 402 2.02 -7.63 -49.66
N GLY A 403 2.19 -8.91 -49.97
CA GLY A 403 1.81 -10.10 -49.23
C GLY A 403 2.44 -10.33 -47.88
N ASP A 404 2.67 -9.30 -47.09
CA ASP A 404 3.14 -9.33 -45.73
C ASP A 404 1.98 -9.06 -44.74
N GLU A 405 1.60 -10.15 -44.08
CA GLU A 405 0.80 -10.20 -42.87
C GLU A 405 -0.48 -9.32 -42.86
N MET A 406 -1.55 -9.95 -43.31
CA MET A 406 -2.91 -9.48 -42.96
C MET A 406 -2.98 -9.25 -41.42
N TYR A 407 -3.20 -8.01 -41.03
CA TYR A 407 -3.42 -7.62 -39.62
C TYR A 407 -4.48 -8.54 -39.00
N ASP A 408 -4.07 -9.42 -38.12
CA ASP A 408 -4.98 -10.29 -37.36
C ASP A 408 -4.90 -9.90 -35.88
N ALA A 409 -5.78 -8.99 -35.46
CA ALA A 409 -5.89 -8.50 -34.08
C ALA A 409 -5.96 -9.63 -33.05
N SER A 410 -6.47 -10.79 -33.43
CA SER A 410 -6.59 -11.93 -32.53
C SER A 410 -5.27 -12.68 -32.36
N LEU A 411 -4.40 -12.70 -33.38
CA LEU A 411 -3.03 -13.20 -33.23
C LEU A 411 -2.20 -12.30 -32.32
N GLU A 412 -2.38 -10.99 -32.41
CA GLU A 412 -1.70 -10.05 -31.53
C GLU A 412 -2.10 -10.24 -30.08
N ASN A 413 -3.39 -10.40 -29.79
CA ASN A 413 -3.86 -10.71 -28.44
C ASN A 413 -3.23 -12.01 -27.89
N GLU A 414 -3.07 -13.04 -28.76
CA GLU A 414 -2.37 -14.27 -28.39
C GLU A 414 -0.90 -14.03 -28.07
N TYR A 415 -0.20 -13.20 -28.86
CA TYR A 415 1.19 -12.85 -28.58
C TYR A 415 1.34 -12.03 -27.31
N LEU A 416 0.46 -11.04 -27.07
CA LEU A 416 0.50 -10.21 -25.87
C LEU A 416 0.29 -11.02 -24.58
N ILE A 417 -0.70 -11.91 -24.57
CA ILE A 417 -0.97 -12.73 -23.39
C ILE A 417 0.19 -13.68 -23.07
N LYS A 418 0.89 -14.18 -24.09
CA LYS A 418 2.12 -15.00 -23.96
C LYS A 418 3.34 -14.19 -23.50
N CYS A 419 3.26 -12.87 -23.46
CA CYS A 419 4.30 -12.01 -22.88
C CYS A 419 4.22 -11.92 -21.36
N LEU A 420 3.10 -12.33 -20.76
CA LEU A 420 2.79 -12.16 -19.34
C LEU A 420 3.00 -13.46 -18.58
N TYR A 421 3.69 -13.35 -17.45
CA TYR A 421 4.05 -14.47 -16.59
C TYR A 421 3.60 -14.15 -15.15
N GLY A 422 3.18 -15.18 -14.42
CA GLY A 422 2.75 -15.02 -13.04
C GLY A 422 3.05 -16.24 -12.20
N VAL A 423 3.34 -16.02 -10.93
CA VAL A 423 3.45 -17.08 -9.93
C VAL A 423 2.66 -16.67 -8.70
N ASP A 424 1.87 -17.59 -8.14
CA ASP A 424 1.20 -17.38 -6.87
C ASP A 424 1.22 -18.66 -6.03
N LEU A 425 1.25 -18.49 -4.70
CA LEU A 425 1.22 -19.60 -3.75
C LEU A 425 -0.10 -20.36 -3.78
N ASN A 426 -1.21 -19.65 -4.09
CA ASN A 426 -2.55 -20.20 -4.07
C ASN A 426 -2.97 -20.65 -5.48
N PRO A 427 -3.23 -21.96 -5.71
CA PRO A 427 -3.67 -22.48 -7.00
C PRO A 427 -4.97 -21.87 -7.51
N GLU A 428 -5.92 -21.53 -6.62
CA GLU A 428 -7.18 -20.91 -7.00
C GLU A 428 -6.95 -19.48 -7.56
N SER A 429 -6.02 -18.74 -6.98
CA SER A 429 -5.60 -17.42 -7.49
C SER A 429 -5.01 -17.51 -8.90
N VAL A 430 -4.21 -18.54 -9.15
CA VAL A 430 -3.63 -18.84 -10.48
C VAL A 430 -4.73 -19.09 -11.52
N GLU A 431 -5.73 -19.92 -11.20
CA GLU A 431 -6.84 -20.19 -12.12
C GLU A 431 -7.68 -18.94 -12.39
N ILE A 432 -7.92 -18.11 -11.37
CA ILE A 432 -8.61 -16.82 -11.52
C ILE A 432 -7.81 -15.85 -12.40
N SER A 433 -6.50 -15.79 -12.23
CA SER A 433 -5.62 -14.96 -13.07
C SER A 433 -5.71 -15.37 -14.55
N LYS A 434 -5.68 -16.68 -14.83
CA LYS A 434 -5.85 -17.20 -16.19
C LYS A 434 -7.24 -16.86 -16.74
N LEU A 435 -8.27 -17.05 -15.95
CA LEU A 435 -9.65 -16.75 -16.32
C LEU A 435 -9.82 -15.27 -16.69
N SER A 436 -9.32 -14.37 -15.85
CA SER A 436 -9.40 -12.92 -16.06
C SER A 436 -8.69 -12.47 -17.34
N LEU A 437 -7.55 -13.08 -17.67
CA LEU A 437 -6.83 -12.80 -18.92
C LEU A 437 -7.57 -13.40 -20.13
N TRP A 438 -8.16 -14.59 -20.02
CA TRP A 438 -8.96 -15.17 -21.10
C TRP A 438 -10.17 -14.31 -21.44
N LEU A 439 -10.89 -13.80 -20.43
CA LEU A 439 -12.06 -12.93 -20.64
C LEU A 439 -11.74 -11.70 -21.51
N ARG A 440 -10.50 -11.18 -21.43
CA ARG A 440 -10.05 -10.02 -22.23
C ARG A 440 -9.61 -10.37 -23.66
N THR A 441 -9.25 -11.63 -23.90
CA THR A 441 -8.71 -12.07 -25.21
C THR A 441 -9.69 -12.90 -26.01
N LEU A 442 -10.88 -13.15 -25.48
CA LEU A 442 -11.92 -13.94 -26.13
C LEU A 442 -12.35 -13.34 -27.48
N THR A 443 -12.27 -14.16 -28.52
CA THR A 443 -12.79 -13.86 -29.85
C THR A 443 -13.60 -15.04 -30.37
N LYS A 444 -14.65 -14.78 -31.18
CA LYS A 444 -15.63 -15.77 -31.64
C LYS A 444 -15.01 -16.93 -32.40
N ASP A 445 -13.88 -16.71 -33.08
CA ASP A 445 -13.39 -17.64 -34.09
C ASP A 445 -12.08 -18.35 -33.71
N LYS A 446 -11.56 -18.14 -32.49
CA LYS A 446 -10.28 -18.73 -32.07
C LYS A 446 -10.34 -19.45 -30.75
N PRO A 447 -9.57 -20.54 -30.57
CA PRO A 447 -9.43 -21.21 -29.28
C PRO A 447 -8.70 -20.30 -28.27
N LEU A 448 -8.93 -20.51 -26.97
CA LEU A 448 -8.18 -19.84 -25.90
C LEU A 448 -6.69 -20.18 -25.96
N THR A 449 -5.86 -19.22 -25.69
CA THR A 449 -4.41 -19.41 -25.51
C THR A 449 -4.14 -20.20 -24.25
N ASN A 450 -3.33 -21.27 -24.33
CA ASN A 450 -2.89 -21.97 -23.11
C ASN A 450 -1.96 -21.07 -22.30
N LEU A 451 -2.26 -20.92 -21.00
CA LEU A 451 -1.51 -20.11 -20.03
C LEU A 451 -0.83 -20.95 -18.93
N ASP A 452 -0.92 -22.29 -19.00
CA ASP A 452 -0.36 -23.17 -17.97
C ASP A 452 1.18 -23.07 -17.89
N ASP A 453 1.83 -22.73 -19.00
CA ASP A 453 3.26 -22.52 -19.04
C ASP A 453 3.69 -21.12 -18.53
N ASN A 454 2.76 -20.17 -18.53
CA ASN A 454 3.02 -18.77 -18.18
C ASN A 454 2.63 -18.42 -16.73
N ILE A 455 1.49 -18.99 -16.25
CA ILE A 455 0.96 -18.66 -14.92
C ILE A 455 0.92 -19.95 -14.11
N LYS A 456 1.75 -20.01 -13.08
CA LYS A 456 2.04 -21.24 -12.34
C LYS A 456 1.81 -21.07 -10.84
N SER A 457 1.44 -22.18 -10.16
CA SER A 457 1.34 -22.21 -8.71
C SER A 457 2.67 -22.62 -8.09
N GLY A 458 3.10 -21.91 -7.05
CA GLY A 458 4.30 -22.22 -6.30
C GLY A 458 4.71 -21.13 -5.30
N ASN A 459 5.57 -21.51 -4.36
CA ASN A 459 6.15 -20.55 -3.42
C ASN A 459 7.38 -19.87 -4.02
N SER A 460 7.18 -18.66 -4.50
CA SER A 460 8.20 -17.84 -5.19
C SER A 460 9.48 -17.62 -4.39
N ILE A 461 9.37 -17.62 -3.05
CA ILE A 461 10.51 -17.30 -2.17
C ILE A 461 11.30 -18.54 -1.79
N THR A 462 10.66 -19.69 -1.59
CA THR A 462 11.34 -20.87 -1.01
C THR A 462 11.61 -21.99 -2.01
N GLU A 463 10.64 -22.31 -2.88
CA GLU A 463 10.65 -23.57 -3.64
C GLU A 463 10.65 -23.40 -5.14
N PHE A 464 10.02 -22.32 -5.66
CA PHE A 464 9.83 -22.16 -7.09
C PHE A 464 11.16 -21.80 -7.79
N ASP A 465 11.58 -22.62 -8.74
CA ASP A 465 12.77 -22.37 -9.56
C ASP A 465 12.38 -21.65 -10.86
N PHE A 466 12.52 -20.32 -10.85
CA PHE A 466 12.19 -19.49 -12.01
C PHE A 466 13.06 -19.81 -13.24
N GLN A 467 14.31 -20.25 -13.07
CA GLN A 467 15.21 -20.54 -14.20
C GLN A 467 14.84 -21.86 -14.88
N GLU A 468 14.41 -22.86 -14.13
CA GLU A 468 13.91 -24.12 -14.67
C GLU A 468 12.54 -23.93 -15.31
N GLU A 469 11.60 -23.33 -14.56
CA GLU A 469 10.20 -23.22 -14.94
C GLU A 469 9.94 -22.24 -16.12
N PHE A 470 10.79 -21.23 -16.31
CA PHE A 470 10.71 -20.25 -17.39
C PHE A 470 12.04 -20.19 -18.18
N SER A 471 12.61 -21.33 -18.47
CA SER A 471 13.93 -21.46 -19.10
C SER A 471 14.06 -20.69 -20.42
N GLU A 472 12.98 -20.60 -21.22
CA GLU A 472 12.97 -19.86 -22.47
C GLU A 472 13.18 -18.35 -22.30
N VAL A 473 12.80 -17.80 -21.12
CA VAL A 473 13.03 -16.40 -20.76
C VAL A 473 14.48 -16.19 -20.30
N PHE A 474 14.97 -17.11 -19.45
CA PHE A 474 16.32 -16.99 -18.90
C PHE A 474 17.43 -17.24 -19.92
N VAL A 475 17.20 -18.04 -20.94
CA VAL A 475 18.12 -18.17 -22.10
C VAL A 475 18.33 -16.81 -22.78
N LYS A 476 17.35 -15.89 -22.71
CA LYS A 476 17.43 -14.52 -23.24
C LYS A 476 17.91 -13.49 -22.21
N GLY A 477 18.37 -13.94 -21.04
CA GLY A 477 18.94 -13.12 -19.97
C GLY A 477 17.99 -12.76 -18.84
N GLY A 478 16.73 -13.19 -18.87
CA GLY A 478 15.71 -12.93 -17.86
C GLY A 478 14.55 -12.06 -18.34
N PHE A 479 13.72 -11.61 -17.41
CA PHE A 479 12.54 -10.79 -17.68
C PHE A 479 12.91 -9.33 -18.01
N ASP A 480 12.09 -8.72 -18.84
CA ASP A 480 12.19 -7.30 -19.21
C ASP A 480 11.64 -6.41 -18.09
N VAL A 481 10.52 -6.83 -17.50
CA VAL A 481 9.84 -6.09 -16.45
C VAL A 481 9.35 -7.04 -15.37
N VAL A 482 9.54 -6.64 -14.10
CA VAL A 482 9.00 -7.30 -12.91
C VAL A 482 8.08 -6.32 -12.20
N ILE A 483 6.81 -6.67 -12.04
CA ILE A 483 5.79 -5.84 -11.38
C ILE A 483 5.12 -6.61 -10.26
N GLY A 484 4.46 -5.93 -9.33
CA GLY A 484 3.63 -6.61 -8.34
C GLY A 484 3.46 -5.88 -7.01
N ASN A 485 2.67 -6.52 -6.16
CA ASN A 485 2.46 -6.18 -4.76
C ASN A 485 2.85 -7.38 -3.87
N PRO A 486 4.13 -7.55 -3.52
CA PRO A 486 4.59 -8.65 -2.67
C PRO A 486 3.88 -8.70 -1.32
N PRO A 487 3.64 -9.90 -0.73
CA PRO A 487 2.88 -10.05 0.51
C PRO A 487 3.60 -9.47 1.73
N TYR A 488 2.88 -8.68 2.58
CA TYR A 488 3.41 -8.00 3.78
C TYR A 488 3.31 -8.90 5.01
N VAL A 489 4.03 -10.04 5.00
CA VAL A 489 4.02 -11.00 6.11
C VAL A 489 5.08 -10.66 7.12
N GLU A 490 4.66 -10.40 8.37
CA GLU A 490 5.57 -10.09 9.47
C GLU A 490 6.56 -11.23 9.76
N GLN A 491 7.80 -10.88 10.09
CA GLN A 491 8.89 -11.81 10.40
C GLN A 491 8.55 -12.86 11.46
N LYS A 492 7.59 -12.59 12.35
CA LYS A 492 7.15 -13.55 13.38
C LYS A 492 6.39 -14.75 12.81
N LYS A 493 5.77 -14.57 11.64
CA LYS A 493 4.95 -15.58 10.97
C LYS A 493 5.75 -16.49 10.02
N ILE A 494 6.95 -16.05 9.61
CA ILE A 494 7.84 -16.76 8.69
C ILE A 494 9.00 -17.49 9.40
N LYS A 495 8.85 -17.80 10.69
CA LYS A 495 9.91 -18.42 11.49
C LYS A 495 10.41 -19.74 10.94
N ASP A 496 9.49 -20.52 10.41
CA ASP A 496 9.75 -21.89 9.95
C ASP A 496 10.60 -21.91 8.68
N ILE A 497 10.58 -20.85 7.88
CA ILE A 497 11.32 -20.70 6.61
C ILE A 497 12.60 -19.84 6.76
N LYS A 498 12.88 -19.27 7.93
CA LYS A 498 14.05 -18.36 8.11
C LYS A 498 15.38 -18.99 7.71
N HIS A 499 15.57 -20.28 7.95
CA HIS A 499 16.79 -20.99 7.56
C HIS A 499 16.95 -21.05 6.03
N ILE A 500 15.85 -21.20 5.28
CA ILE A 500 15.88 -21.18 3.81
C ILE A 500 16.18 -19.76 3.31
N LEU A 501 15.58 -18.73 3.96
CA LEU A 501 15.83 -17.35 3.59
C LEU A 501 17.28 -16.92 3.81
N GLU A 502 17.90 -17.38 4.91
CA GLU A 502 19.30 -17.11 5.25
C GLU A 502 20.27 -17.75 4.23
N GLU A 503 19.90 -18.90 3.69
CA GLU A 503 20.69 -19.59 2.68
C GLU A 503 20.54 -18.99 1.27
N LYS A 504 19.31 -18.53 0.91
CA LYS A 504 18.96 -18.11 -0.46
C LYS A 504 19.18 -16.63 -0.76
N TYR A 505 19.14 -15.75 0.26
CA TYR A 505 19.06 -14.29 0.08
C TYR A 505 20.14 -13.53 0.82
N ASP A 506 20.92 -12.74 0.09
CA ASP A 506 21.94 -11.84 0.65
C ASP A 506 21.31 -10.70 1.48
N THR A 507 20.07 -10.35 1.18
CA THR A 507 19.28 -9.37 1.95
C THR A 507 18.75 -9.90 3.27
N TYR A 508 19.03 -11.16 3.63
CA TYR A 508 18.52 -11.76 4.85
C TYR A 508 18.80 -10.93 6.10
N ASN A 509 17.75 -10.74 6.87
CA ASN A 509 17.78 -10.20 8.23
C ASN A 509 16.69 -10.87 9.05
N SER A 510 17.04 -11.36 10.25
CA SER A 510 16.11 -12.09 11.11
C SER A 510 14.85 -11.32 11.53
N MET A 511 14.85 -9.99 11.37
CA MET A 511 13.75 -9.08 11.70
C MET A 511 13.03 -8.55 10.44
N ALA A 512 13.50 -8.90 9.24
CA ALA A 512 12.89 -8.45 8.00
C ALA A 512 11.57 -9.17 7.71
N ASP A 513 10.61 -8.43 7.18
CA ASP A 513 9.34 -8.95 6.70
C ASP A 513 9.51 -9.58 5.31
N LEU A 514 8.58 -10.44 4.91
CA LEU A 514 8.70 -11.29 3.72
C LEU A 514 8.94 -10.49 2.43
N TYR A 515 8.31 -9.33 2.27
CA TYR A 515 8.42 -8.51 1.05
C TYR A 515 9.86 -8.05 0.75
N CYS A 516 10.74 -7.96 1.74
CA CYS A 516 12.14 -7.57 1.54
C CYS A 516 12.88 -8.54 0.61
N TYR A 517 12.56 -9.82 0.67
CA TYR A 517 13.18 -10.85 -0.17
C TYR A 517 12.69 -10.82 -1.61
N PHE A 518 11.47 -10.31 -1.84
CA PHE A 518 10.94 -10.12 -3.20
C PHE A 518 11.72 -9.07 -3.99
N TYR A 519 12.32 -8.07 -3.34
CA TYR A 519 13.22 -7.14 -4.02
C TYR A 519 14.44 -7.84 -4.63
N GLU A 520 15.09 -8.70 -3.84
CA GLU A 520 16.24 -9.47 -4.34
C GLU A 520 15.83 -10.47 -5.42
N LEU A 521 14.68 -11.13 -5.23
CA LEU A 521 14.11 -12.02 -6.23
C LEU A 521 13.87 -11.28 -7.55
N ALA A 522 13.25 -10.08 -7.51
CA ALA A 522 13.03 -9.28 -8.71
C ALA A 522 14.34 -8.94 -9.44
N ILE A 523 15.36 -8.51 -8.69
CA ILE A 523 16.67 -8.22 -9.28
C ILE A 523 17.29 -9.48 -9.90
N LYS A 524 17.15 -10.66 -9.27
CA LYS A 524 17.64 -11.94 -9.83
C LYS A 524 16.91 -12.32 -11.12
N MET A 525 15.60 -12.06 -11.21
CA MET A 525 14.79 -12.37 -12.39
C MET A 525 15.01 -11.42 -13.56
N LEU A 526 15.32 -10.14 -13.31
CA LEU A 526 15.50 -9.13 -14.35
C LEU A 526 16.76 -9.35 -15.17
N LYS A 527 16.67 -9.15 -16.47
CA LYS A 527 17.84 -8.93 -17.32
C LYS A 527 18.49 -7.57 -17.08
N THR A 528 19.72 -7.38 -17.55
CA THR A 528 20.38 -6.05 -17.54
C THR A 528 19.56 -5.06 -18.36
N GLY A 529 19.27 -3.88 -17.79
CA GLY A 529 18.40 -2.86 -18.39
C GLY A 529 16.90 -3.11 -18.17
N GLY A 530 16.51 -4.22 -17.53
CA GLY A 530 15.12 -4.48 -17.17
C GLY A 530 14.65 -3.60 -16.02
N VAL A 531 13.33 -3.43 -15.88
CA VAL A 531 12.70 -2.51 -14.94
C VAL A 531 11.85 -3.25 -13.92
N MET A 532 11.96 -2.87 -12.65
CA MET A 532 11.10 -3.32 -11.55
C MET A 532 10.14 -2.21 -11.13
N GLY A 533 8.87 -2.56 -10.96
CA GLY A 533 7.83 -1.69 -10.39
C GLY A 533 7.07 -2.40 -9.27
N TYR A 534 7.35 -2.05 -8.01
CA TYR A 534 6.72 -2.66 -6.85
C TYR A 534 6.03 -1.64 -5.96
N ILE A 535 4.89 -2.04 -5.37
CA ILE A 535 4.33 -1.41 -4.19
C ILE A 535 4.59 -2.30 -2.98
N THR A 536 5.14 -1.74 -1.91
CA THR A 536 5.45 -2.49 -0.66
C THR A 536 5.20 -1.62 0.56
N SER A 537 5.36 -2.19 1.78
CA SER A 537 5.48 -1.38 2.98
C SER A 537 6.70 -0.44 2.88
N ASN A 538 6.54 0.81 3.31
CA ASN A 538 7.63 1.80 3.31
C ASN A 538 8.63 1.58 4.47
N SER A 539 8.38 0.64 5.38
CA SER A 539 9.21 0.43 6.57
C SER A 539 10.68 0.16 6.24
N TRP A 540 10.99 -0.52 5.12
CA TRP A 540 12.36 -0.79 4.71
C TRP A 540 13.20 0.48 4.47
N LEU A 541 12.54 1.60 4.14
CA LEU A 541 13.22 2.88 3.91
C LEU A 541 13.99 3.36 5.14
N ASN A 542 13.44 3.15 6.37
CA ASN A 542 13.92 3.83 7.57
C ASN A 542 14.32 2.91 8.73
N VAL A 543 13.93 1.61 8.70
CA VAL A 543 14.22 0.69 9.81
C VAL A 543 15.52 -0.08 9.61
N ASP A 544 16.12 -0.57 10.70
CA ASP A 544 17.42 -1.24 10.68
C ASP A 544 17.39 -2.56 9.88
N TYR A 545 16.30 -3.31 9.91
CA TYR A 545 16.20 -4.55 9.12
C TYR A 545 16.21 -4.31 7.61
N GLY A 546 15.89 -3.09 7.16
CA GLY A 546 15.92 -2.68 5.76
C GLY A 546 17.30 -2.36 5.20
N ILE A 547 18.36 -2.33 6.02
CA ILE A 547 19.73 -1.97 5.61
C ILE A 547 20.20 -2.81 4.41
N ASN A 548 20.06 -4.13 4.47
CA ASN A 548 20.51 -5.00 3.39
C ASN A 548 19.69 -4.78 2.10
N THR A 549 18.38 -4.55 2.24
CA THR A 549 17.51 -4.19 1.10
C THR A 549 17.94 -2.87 0.49
N ARG A 550 18.21 -1.82 1.31
CA ARG A 550 18.71 -0.52 0.83
C ARG A 550 20.05 -0.65 0.12
N LYS A 551 20.99 -1.42 0.65
CA LYS A 551 22.29 -1.70 0.02
C LYS A 551 22.12 -2.37 -1.34
N LEU A 552 21.24 -3.36 -1.44
CA LEU A 552 20.96 -4.02 -2.71
C LEU A 552 20.41 -3.03 -3.74
N LEU A 553 19.33 -2.33 -3.38
CA LEU A 553 18.63 -1.45 -4.33
C LEU A 553 19.48 -0.24 -4.73
N ASN A 554 20.28 0.29 -3.80
CA ASN A 554 21.16 1.43 -4.06
C ASN A 554 22.35 1.11 -5.01
N ASN A 555 22.60 -0.16 -5.34
CA ASN A 555 23.55 -0.54 -6.40
C ASN A 555 23.01 -0.28 -7.81
N TYR A 556 21.70 -0.14 -7.96
CA TYR A 556 21.01 0.03 -9.23
C TYR A 556 20.39 1.41 -9.36
N TYR A 557 20.02 1.80 -10.59
CA TYR A 557 19.38 3.09 -10.83
C TYR A 557 17.92 3.07 -10.36
N ILE A 558 17.63 3.82 -9.30
CA ILE A 558 16.28 4.09 -8.82
C ILE A 558 15.74 5.28 -9.60
N ILE A 559 14.69 5.04 -10.39
CA ILE A 559 14.07 6.08 -11.22
C ILE A 559 13.15 6.96 -10.38
N GLU A 560 12.26 6.32 -9.60
CA GLU A 560 11.25 7.01 -8.80
C GLU A 560 10.97 6.26 -7.50
N ILE A 561 10.78 7.00 -6.42
CA ILE A 561 10.15 6.52 -5.19
C ILE A 561 8.95 7.43 -4.89
N GLU A 562 7.78 6.82 -4.80
CA GLU A 562 6.54 7.49 -4.40
C GLU A 562 6.16 7.01 -3.00
N ASP A 563 6.25 7.89 -2.00
CA ASP A 563 5.97 7.57 -0.59
C ASP A 563 4.54 8.01 -0.23
N HIS A 564 3.72 7.04 0.14
CA HIS A 564 2.33 7.22 0.59
C HIS A 564 2.22 7.29 2.11
N ASN A 565 3.25 7.79 2.78
CA ASN A 565 3.28 7.91 4.23
C ASN A 565 2.10 8.74 4.74
N GLY A 566 1.27 8.14 5.62
CA GLY A 566 0.07 8.76 6.18
C GLY A 566 -1.16 8.75 5.28
N GLU A 567 -1.11 8.13 4.10
CA GLU A 567 -2.27 7.84 3.25
C GLU A 567 -2.75 6.41 3.41
N LYS A 568 -4.05 6.20 3.34
CA LYS A 568 -4.66 4.87 3.38
C LYS A 568 -4.91 4.37 1.96
N ILE A 569 -3.95 3.66 1.40
CA ILE A 569 -4.08 3.05 0.07
C ILE A 569 -5.00 1.82 0.09
N PHE A 570 -4.88 0.99 1.12
CA PHE A 570 -5.68 -0.23 1.26
C PHE A 570 -6.84 -0.02 2.24
N SER A 571 -8.07 -0.41 1.85
CA SER A 571 -9.28 -0.27 2.69
C SER A 571 -9.16 -1.04 4.00
N ASP A 572 -8.52 -2.21 3.99
CA ASP A 572 -8.51 -3.20 5.07
C ASP A 572 -7.21 -3.25 5.87
N ALA A 573 -6.18 -2.49 5.49
CA ALA A 573 -4.90 -2.45 6.17
C ALA A 573 -4.52 -1.05 6.65
N GLN A 574 -3.86 -1.03 7.82
CA GLN A 574 -3.16 0.15 8.33
C GLN A 574 -1.66 -0.03 8.08
N VAL A 575 -1.25 -0.07 6.81
CA VAL A 575 0.14 -0.20 6.40
C VAL A 575 0.50 1.02 5.55
N GLU A 576 1.56 1.69 5.91
CA GLU A 576 2.18 2.74 5.10
C GLU A 576 2.94 2.09 3.95
N THR A 577 2.76 2.61 2.75
CA THR A 577 3.31 2.01 1.54
C THR A 577 4.17 2.98 0.75
N ASN A 578 5.02 2.42 -0.08
CA ASN A 578 5.74 3.15 -1.12
C ASN A 578 5.70 2.39 -2.45
N ILE A 579 5.76 3.13 -3.54
CA ILE A 579 6.01 2.59 -4.86
C ILE A 579 7.46 2.88 -5.23
N ILE A 580 8.16 1.90 -5.77
CA ILE A 580 9.51 2.07 -6.29
C ILE A 580 9.57 1.61 -7.75
N ILE A 581 10.16 2.43 -8.60
CA ILE A 581 10.51 2.07 -9.97
C ILE A 581 12.04 2.08 -10.06
N LEU A 582 12.61 0.94 -10.44
CA LEU A 582 14.05 0.72 -10.48
C LEU A 582 14.45 0.03 -11.77
N LYS A 583 15.56 0.45 -12.35
CA LYS A 583 16.16 -0.14 -13.56
C LYS A 583 17.44 -0.89 -13.21
N LYS A 584 17.56 -2.14 -13.64
CA LYS A 584 18.74 -2.99 -13.39
C LYS A 584 19.91 -2.58 -14.28
N ILE A 585 20.43 -1.39 -14.03
CA ILE A 585 21.72 -0.89 -14.52
C ILE A 585 22.49 -0.34 -13.33
N GLU A 586 23.81 -0.39 -13.40
CA GLU A 586 24.65 0.21 -12.37
C GLU A 586 24.36 1.71 -12.25
N ARG A 587 24.19 2.20 -11.01
CA ARG A 587 23.94 3.63 -10.76
C ARG A 587 25.13 4.49 -11.20
N LYS A 588 24.86 5.65 -11.75
CA LYS A 588 25.88 6.64 -12.14
C LYS A 588 25.35 8.02 -11.82
N ASN A 589 25.77 8.62 -10.72
CA ASN A 589 25.42 10.00 -10.33
C ASN A 589 24.05 10.45 -10.90
N THR A 590 23.01 9.73 -10.50
CA THR A 590 21.65 9.85 -11.05
C THR A 590 20.75 10.50 -10.02
N ASP A 591 19.83 11.32 -10.48
CA ASP A 591 18.77 11.88 -9.64
C ASP A 591 17.58 10.92 -9.62
N VAL A 592 17.09 10.66 -8.41
CA VAL A 592 15.87 9.89 -8.14
C VAL A 592 14.70 10.87 -8.00
N LYS A 593 13.62 10.64 -8.72
CA LYS A 593 12.38 11.38 -8.53
C LYS A 593 11.69 10.91 -7.26
N ILE A 594 11.51 11.81 -6.30
CA ILE A 594 10.79 11.55 -5.05
C ILE A 594 9.42 12.22 -5.11
N VAL A 595 8.39 11.46 -4.84
CA VAL A 595 7.00 11.94 -4.76
C VAL A 595 6.46 11.67 -3.35
N LEU A 596 6.15 12.73 -2.63
CA LEU A 596 5.48 12.65 -1.33
C LEU A 596 4.00 12.96 -1.55
N THR A 597 3.18 11.93 -1.61
CA THR A 597 1.79 12.05 -2.06
C THR A 597 0.94 12.89 -1.10
N LYS A 598 1.10 12.70 0.19
CA LYS A 598 0.37 13.43 1.22
C LYS A 598 0.65 14.93 1.21
N GLU A 599 1.90 15.31 1.03
CA GLU A 599 2.35 16.70 0.95
C GLU A 599 2.15 17.30 -0.45
N ASN A 600 1.75 16.50 -1.44
CA ASN A 600 1.67 16.85 -2.86
C ASN A 600 2.96 17.50 -3.37
N LYS A 601 4.11 16.97 -2.93
CA LYS A 601 5.45 17.47 -3.27
C LYS A 601 6.18 16.49 -4.17
N THR A 602 6.86 17.03 -5.19
CA THR A 602 7.77 16.27 -6.06
C THR A 602 9.08 17.00 -6.15
N PHE A 603 10.19 16.30 -5.95
CA PHE A 603 11.55 16.83 -6.08
C PHE A 603 12.51 15.72 -6.52
N TYR A 604 13.73 16.13 -6.90
CA TYR A 604 14.76 15.21 -7.32
C TYR A 604 15.86 15.16 -6.26
N PHE A 605 16.33 13.96 -5.94
CA PHE A 605 17.34 13.71 -4.93
C PHE A 605 18.48 12.91 -5.53
N ASN A 606 19.73 13.33 -5.31
CA ASN A 606 20.88 12.61 -5.85
C ASN A 606 21.05 11.26 -5.14
N GLN A 607 21.05 10.18 -5.91
CA GLN A 607 21.12 8.82 -5.37
C GLN A 607 22.41 8.53 -4.60
N GLU A 608 23.50 9.26 -4.85
CA GLU A 608 24.76 9.14 -4.09
C GLU A 608 24.64 9.63 -2.65
N GLU A 609 23.64 10.46 -2.36
CA GLU A 609 23.37 10.97 -1.00
C GLU A 609 22.56 10.00 -0.14
N PHE A 610 22.10 8.86 -0.71
CA PHE A 610 21.42 7.83 0.05
C PHE A 610 22.41 7.09 0.96
N ILE A 611 22.19 7.20 2.27
CA ILE A 611 23.00 6.55 3.30
C ILE A 611 22.20 5.37 3.86
N GLU A 612 22.58 4.15 3.49
CA GLU A 612 21.84 2.93 3.79
C GLU A 612 21.67 2.69 5.29
N GLU A 613 22.68 3.01 6.10
CA GLU A 613 22.65 2.87 7.54
C GLU A 613 21.74 3.89 8.25
N LYS A 614 21.61 5.11 7.66
CA LYS A 614 20.73 6.17 8.22
C LYS A 614 19.28 6.06 7.78
N GLY A 615 18.99 5.28 6.74
CA GLY A 615 17.70 5.22 6.06
C GLY A 615 17.57 6.24 4.93
N PHE A 616 16.61 6.01 4.04
CA PHE A 616 16.29 6.90 2.93
C PHE A 616 15.20 7.87 3.39
N LEU A 617 15.63 9.00 3.96
CA LEU A 617 14.75 10.09 4.36
C LEU A 617 14.67 11.10 3.22
N PHE A 618 13.47 11.28 2.69
CA PHE A 618 13.24 12.21 1.58
C PHE A 618 12.93 13.60 2.11
N LEU A 619 13.97 14.42 2.17
CA LEU A 619 13.89 15.79 2.65
C LEU A 619 14.06 16.76 1.48
N ASP A 620 13.30 17.83 1.46
CA ASP A 620 13.59 18.94 0.53
C ASP A 620 14.87 19.67 0.94
N ASN A 621 15.41 20.49 0.04
CA ASN A 621 16.69 21.18 0.25
C ASN A 621 16.72 22.01 1.55
N SER A 622 15.60 22.53 2.02
CA SER A 622 15.52 23.33 3.23
C SER A 622 15.62 22.46 4.47
N LEU A 623 14.88 21.36 4.49
CA LEU A 623 14.91 20.36 5.57
C LEU A 623 16.26 19.64 5.63
N GLU A 624 16.88 19.34 4.49
CA GLU A 624 18.19 18.71 4.45
C GLU A 624 19.30 19.65 4.99
N LYS A 625 19.24 20.95 4.68
CA LYS A 625 20.15 21.94 5.27
C LYS A 625 19.97 22.03 6.78
N LEU A 626 18.71 22.07 7.24
CA LEU A 626 18.42 22.10 8.68
C LEU A 626 18.93 20.83 9.36
N ARG A 627 18.72 19.66 8.78
CA ARG A 627 19.24 18.39 9.30
C ARG A 627 20.76 18.38 9.40
N LYS A 628 21.47 18.80 8.34
CA LYS A 628 22.94 18.91 8.35
C LYS A 628 23.41 19.83 9.48
N LYS A 629 22.77 21.00 9.65
CA LYS A 629 23.07 21.94 10.73
C LYS A 629 22.89 21.29 12.12
N LEU A 630 21.81 20.50 12.32
CA LEU A 630 21.59 19.82 13.59
C LEU A 630 22.62 18.70 13.83
N ASP A 631 22.95 17.92 12.80
CA ASP A 631 23.93 16.84 12.87
C ASP A 631 25.36 17.37 13.14
N GLU A 632 25.72 18.52 12.60
CA GLU A 632 27.03 19.16 12.81
C GLU A 632 27.20 19.78 14.21
N ASN A 633 26.12 20.31 14.79
CA ASN A 633 26.16 20.99 16.09
C ASN A 633 25.80 20.06 17.27
N GLY A 634 25.11 18.92 17.00
CA GLY A 634 24.64 18.01 18.03
C GLY A 634 25.32 16.64 18.04
N GLU A 635 25.27 15.98 19.18
CA GLU A 635 25.73 14.61 19.34
C GLU A 635 24.52 13.68 19.53
N PRO A 636 24.42 12.54 18.77
CA PRO A 636 23.33 11.59 18.94
C PRO A 636 23.16 11.15 20.39
N LEU A 637 21.94 11.13 20.90
CA LEU A 637 21.63 10.76 22.29
C LEU A 637 22.18 9.40 22.71
N LYS A 638 22.37 8.45 21.79
CA LYS A 638 23.00 7.16 22.08
C LYS A 638 24.43 7.26 22.61
N ASN A 639 25.13 8.38 22.35
CA ASN A 639 26.51 8.62 22.77
C ASN A 639 26.59 9.35 24.12
N TRP A 640 25.45 9.84 24.64
CA TRP A 640 25.38 10.54 25.92
C TRP A 640 25.51 9.56 27.08
N LYS A 641 25.97 10.04 28.22
CA LYS A 641 26.06 9.26 29.47
C LYS A 641 24.68 9.04 30.10
N ILE A 642 23.77 8.48 29.33
CA ILE A 642 22.39 8.16 29.72
C ILE A 642 22.10 6.70 29.44
N LYS A 643 21.06 6.17 30.10
CA LYS A 643 20.48 4.87 29.82
C LYS A 643 19.00 5.01 29.62
N MET A 644 18.50 4.47 28.53
CA MET A 644 17.07 4.44 28.21
C MET A 644 16.51 3.02 28.33
N ASN A 645 15.41 2.86 29.06
CA ASN A 645 14.78 1.57 29.25
C ASN A 645 13.27 1.65 28.96
N ARG A 646 12.71 0.54 28.49
CA ARG A 646 11.26 0.43 28.33
C ARG A 646 10.57 0.19 29.65
N GLY A 647 9.29 0.52 29.72
CA GLY A 647 8.44 0.18 30.83
C GLY A 647 8.16 -1.33 30.97
N ILE A 648 7.48 -1.71 31.99
CA ILE A 648 7.31 -3.08 32.50
C ILE A 648 6.25 -3.85 31.73
N VAL A 649 6.55 -5.09 31.35
CA VAL A 649 5.60 -6.04 30.76
C VAL A 649 5.15 -7.01 31.86
N THR A 650 3.91 -6.87 32.31
CA THR A 650 3.31 -7.73 33.35
C THR A 650 2.87 -9.09 32.78
N GLY A 651 2.40 -9.08 31.52
CA GLY A 651 1.77 -10.24 30.87
C GLY A 651 0.31 -10.47 31.28
N LEU A 652 -0.15 -9.89 32.41
CA LEU A 652 -1.54 -9.92 32.88
C LEU A 652 -1.81 -8.72 33.80
N ASP A 653 -2.12 -7.57 33.19
CA ASP A 653 -2.30 -6.30 33.93
C ASP A 653 -3.31 -6.41 35.08
N LYS A 654 -4.39 -7.16 34.91
CA LYS A 654 -5.43 -7.34 35.93
C LYS A 654 -4.91 -7.92 37.27
N ALA A 655 -3.83 -8.70 37.22
CA ALA A 655 -3.21 -9.31 38.41
C ALA A 655 -2.13 -8.41 39.02
N PHE A 656 -1.43 -7.62 38.18
CA PHE A 656 -0.25 -6.88 38.64
C PHE A 656 -0.48 -5.39 38.81
N ILE A 657 -1.53 -4.82 38.22
CA ILE A 657 -1.88 -3.38 38.36
C ILE A 657 -3.10 -3.30 39.24
N ILE A 658 -2.95 -2.65 40.41
CA ILE A 658 -3.97 -2.54 41.43
C ILE A 658 -4.29 -1.07 41.77
N GLU A 659 -5.52 -0.82 42.19
CA GLU A 659 -5.99 0.49 42.62
C GLU A 659 -5.73 0.71 44.11
N LYS A 660 -5.93 1.93 44.59
CA LYS A 660 -5.64 2.39 45.94
C LYS A 660 -6.28 1.49 47.03
N GLU A 661 -7.52 1.10 46.83
CA GLU A 661 -8.27 0.31 47.79
C GLU A 661 -7.60 -1.06 48.01
N LYS A 662 -7.15 -1.69 46.90
CA LYS A 662 -6.46 -2.97 46.99
C LYS A 662 -5.03 -2.83 47.54
N TYR A 663 -4.34 -1.74 47.20
CA TYR A 663 -3.06 -1.41 47.83
C TYR A 663 -3.19 -1.27 49.34
N ASP A 664 -4.15 -0.50 49.80
CA ASP A 664 -4.39 -0.28 51.25
C ASP A 664 -4.78 -1.58 51.95
N GLU A 665 -5.62 -2.42 51.31
CA GLU A 665 -6.00 -3.74 51.86
C GLU A 665 -4.76 -4.62 52.06
N LEU A 666 -3.93 -4.77 50.99
CA LEU A 666 -2.77 -5.66 51.02
C LEU A 666 -1.66 -5.19 51.97
N THR A 667 -1.43 -3.86 52.03
CA THR A 667 -0.39 -3.27 52.88
C THR A 667 -0.83 -3.16 54.33
N LYS A 668 -2.14 -3.11 54.62
CA LYS A 668 -2.72 -3.19 55.98
C LYS A 668 -2.64 -4.63 56.50
N LYS A 669 -2.86 -5.65 55.69
CA LYS A 669 -2.75 -7.06 56.06
C LYS A 669 -1.31 -7.45 56.36
N ASP A 670 -0.36 -6.96 55.55
CA ASP A 670 1.08 -7.21 55.72
C ASP A 670 1.90 -5.99 55.25
N ARG A 671 2.57 -5.31 56.18
CA ARG A 671 3.40 -4.12 55.89
C ARG A 671 4.56 -4.39 54.94
N LYS A 672 5.07 -5.66 54.90
CA LYS A 672 6.14 -6.04 54.03
C LYS A 672 5.76 -5.93 52.54
N ASN A 673 4.48 -6.00 52.21
CA ASN A 673 4.01 -5.84 50.84
C ASN A 673 4.39 -4.50 50.24
N LYS A 674 4.67 -3.44 51.03
CA LYS A 674 5.19 -2.17 50.57
C LYS A 674 6.54 -2.25 49.82
N GLU A 675 7.33 -3.30 50.12
CA GLU A 675 8.60 -3.54 49.42
C GLU A 675 8.40 -4.00 47.97
N LEU A 676 7.24 -4.61 47.69
CA LEU A 676 6.92 -5.16 46.37
C LEU A 676 5.83 -4.40 45.63
N ILE A 677 5.04 -3.56 46.29
CA ILE A 677 3.97 -2.79 45.67
C ILE A 677 4.43 -1.34 45.53
N VAL A 678 4.67 -0.93 44.26
CA VAL A 678 5.28 0.35 43.92
C VAL A 678 4.29 1.23 43.13
N PRO A 679 4.39 2.58 43.19
CA PRO A 679 3.49 3.46 42.45
C PRO A 679 3.69 3.33 40.94
N LEU A 680 2.59 3.28 40.18
CA LEU A 680 2.57 3.11 38.74
C LEU A 680 1.95 4.32 38.02
N LEU A 681 2.63 4.87 37.01
CA LEU A 681 2.11 5.93 36.18
C LEU A 681 1.84 5.40 34.76
N ARG A 682 0.61 5.53 34.28
CA ARG A 682 0.28 5.16 32.89
C ARG A 682 0.73 6.23 31.90
N GLY A 683 1.11 5.85 30.69
CA GLY A 683 1.56 6.76 29.64
C GLY A 683 0.59 7.92 29.35
N LYS A 684 -0.73 7.68 29.40
CA LYS A 684 -1.76 8.72 29.24
C LYS A 684 -1.76 9.81 30.32
N ASN A 685 -1.11 9.54 31.43
CA ASN A 685 -1.02 10.45 32.59
C ASN A 685 0.32 11.20 32.64
N ILE A 686 1.15 11.05 31.60
CA ILE A 686 2.39 11.79 31.42
C ILE A 686 2.11 12.99 30.51
N GLY A 687 2.36 14.19 31.02
CA GLY A 687 2.25 15.46 30.34
C GLY A 687 3.63 16.08 30.07
N ARG A 688 3.63 17.23 29.43
CA ARG A 688 4.85 18.05 29.21
C ARG A 688 5.19 18.78 30.51
N TYR A 689 6.34 18.44 31.13
CA TYR A 689 6.78 18.90 32.45
C TYR A 689 5.86 18.52 33.62
N GLU A 690 4.93 17.62 33.45
CA GLU A 690 3.98 17.24 34.50
C GLU A 690 3.60 15.77 34.44
N CYS A 691 3.12 15.23 35.55
CA CYS A 691 2.49 13.92 35.61
C CYS A 691 1.30 13.91 36.60
N ASP A 692 0.25 13.18 36.20
CA ASP A 692 -0.96 13.06 37.00
C ASP A 692 -1.11 11.65 37.58
N PHE A 693 -0.67 11.45 38.83
CA PHE A 693 -0.75 10.16 39.47
C PHE A 693 -2.20 9.88 39.91
N LYS A 694 -2.76 8.75 39.48
CA LYS A 694 -4.13 8.31 39.68
C LYS A 694 -4.22 7.16 40.69
N ASP A 695 -3.38 7.15 41.72
CA ASP A 695 -3.37 6.14 42.78
C ASP A 695 -3.38 4.68 42.28
N LEU A 696 -2.60 4.44 41.22
CA LEU A 696 -2.35 3.10 40.67
C LEU A 696 -1.03 2.56 41.19
N TYR A 697 -0.99 1.27 41.44
CA TYR A 697 0.17 0.58 41.99
C TYR A 697 0.48 -0.68 41.18
N LEU A 698 1.76 -1.02 41.11
CA LEU A 698 2.26 -2.22 40.47
C LEU A 698 2.76 -3.22 41.50
N VAL A 699 2.30 -4.46 41.40
CA VAL A 699 2.89 -5.60 42.10
C VAL A 699 4.20 -5.96 41.41
N GLY A 700 5.32 -5.46 41.91
CA GLY A 700 6.67 -5.54 41.34
C GLY A 700 7.39 -6.84 41.70
N THR A 701 6.78 -7.98 41.47
CA THR A 701 7.43 -9.30 41.62
C THR A 701 8.31 -9.59 40.39
N PHE A 702 9.39 -8.84 40.25
CA PHE A 702 10.31 -8.97 39.11
C PHE A 702 11.22 -10.23 39.28
N PRO A 703 11.39 -11.05 38.24
CA PRO A 703 12.30 -12.20 38.26
C PRO A 703 13.72 -11.86 38.74
N ALA A 704 14.22 -10.67 38.35
CA ALA A 704 15.54 -10.21 38.78
C ALA A 704 15.68 -10.03 40.31
N LYS A 705 14.59 -9.76 41.03
CA LYS A 705 14.59 -9.64 42.50
C LYS A 705 14.70 -10.98 43.21
N LYS A 706 14.56 -12.13 42.51
CA LYS A 706 14.63 -13.51 43.06
C LYS A 706 13.76 -13.72 44.31
N ILE A 707 12.51 -13.21 44.26
CA ILE A 707 11.61 -13.17 45.40
C ILE A 707 11.20 -14.58 45.86
N ASN A 708 11.13 -14.79 47.17
CA ASN A 708 10.41 -15.91 47.76
C ASN A 708 9.00 -15.40 48.15
N ILE A 709 7.97 -15.78 47.40
CA ILE A 709 6.59 -15.30 47.59
C ILE A 709 6.00 -15.79 48.89
N ASP A 710 6.48 -16.87 49.50
CA ASP A 710 6.02 -17.40 50.80
C ASP A 710 6.27 -16.42 51.94
N ASN A 711 7.22 -15.50 51.78
CA ASN A 711 7.48 -14.40 52.70
C ASN A 711 6.41 -13.28 52.67
N TYR A 712 5.47 -13.33 51.70
CA TYR A 712 4.41 -12.35 51.47
C TYR A 712 3.04 -13.05 51.31
N PRO A 713 2.54 -13.73 52.38
CA PRO A 713 1.39 -14.64 52.29
C PRO A 713 0.10 -13.96 51.79
N SER A 714 -0.15 -12.72 52.17
CA SER A 714 -1.35 -11.99 51.70
C SER A 714 -1.24 -11.64 50.23
N LEU A 715 -0.05 -11.30 49.73
CA LEU A 715 0.19 -11.03 48.34
C LEU A 715 0.14 -12.32 47.50
N LYS A 716 0.70 -13.42 48.03
CA LYS A 716 0.61 -14.73 47.38
C LYS A 716 -0.86 -15.13 47.18
N SER A 717 -1.67 -15.09 48.28
CA SER A 717 -3.09 -15.42 48.20
C SER A 717 -3.86 -14.55 47.21
N TYR A 718 -3.53 -13.27 47.12
CA TYR A 718 -4.10 -12.38 46.08
C TYR A 718 -3.75 -12.83 44.68
N LEU A 719 -2.48 -13.10 44.38
CA LEU A 719 -2.04 -13.53 43.04
C LEU A 719 -2.61 -14.92 42.68
N GLU A 720 -2.80 -15.82 43.64
CA GLU A 720 -3.42 -17.14 43.45
C GLU A 720 -4.86 -17.05 42.94
N THR A 721 -5.59 -15.95 43.21
CA THR A 721 -6.95 -15.74 42.69
C THR A 721 -7.01 -15.65 41.15
N PHE A 722 -5.88 -15.41 40.48
CA PHE A 722 -5.77 -15.31 39.03
C PHE A 722 -5.30 -16.62 38.34
N LEU A 723 -5.17 -17.73 39.08
CA LEU A 723 -4.89 -19.04 38.52
C LEU A 723 -6.10 -19.58 37.72
N PRO A 724 -5.88 -20.32 36.60
CA PRO A 724 -4.58 -20.63 35.98
C PRO A 724 -4.04 -19.51 35.08
N GLY A 725 -4.79 -18.47 34.79
CA GLY A 725 -4.48 -17.41 33.80
C GLY A 725 -3.13 -16.69 34.03
N ILE A 726 -2.69 -16.59 35.32
CA ILE A 726 -1.40 -15.96 35.66
C ILE A 726 -0.18 -16.84 35.37
N GLN A 727 -0.34 -18.16 35.09
CA GLN A 727 0.76 -19.05 34.75
C GLN A 727 1.46 -18.68 33.46
N GLN A 728 2.77 -18.85 33.40
CA GLN A 728 3.60 -18.58 32.21
C GLN A 728 3.84 -19.83 31.37
N THR A 729 2.78 -20.54 31.01
CA THR A 729 2.81 -21.84 30.34
C THR A 729 2.46 -21.78 28.85
N GLY A 730 2.12 -20.61 28.32
CA GLY A 730 1.63 -20.40 26.94
C GLY A 730 0.11 -20.33 26.89
N LYS A 731 -0.45 -20.02 25.70
CA LYS A 731 -1.90 -19.89 25.53
C LYS A 731 -2.67 -21.11 26.07
N PRO A 732 -3.85 -20.94 26.74
CA PRO A 732 -4.58 -19.67 26.93
C PRO A 732 -4.01 -18.73 27.99
N ASN A 733 -2.96 -19.12 28.74
CA ASN A 733 -2.31 -18.37 29.80
C ASN A 733 -1.29 -17.34 29.25
N ARG A 734 -0.47 -16.73 30.16
CA ARG A 734 0.60 -15.81 29.76
C ARG A 734 1.64 -16.53 28.88
N LYS A 735 2.37 -15.76 28.06
CA LYS A 735 3.47 -16.26 27.24
C LYS A 735 4.38 -17.22 28.02
N LYS A 736 4.75 -18.35 27.43
CA LYS A 736 5.66 -19.34 28.04
C LYS A 736 7.03 -18.71 28.28
N THR A 737 7.48 -18.76 29.54
CA THR A 737 8.81 -18.32 29.98
C THR A 737 9.34 -19.32 31.04
N SER A 738 10.57 -19.11 31.50
CA SER A 738 11.15 -19.84 32.65
C SER A 738 10.83 -19.16 34.00
N ASN A 739 10.12 -18.03 33.99
CA ASN A 739 9.81 -17.29 35.22
C ASN A 739 8.75 -18.02 36.04
N LYS A 740 8.71 -17.75 37.34
CA LYS A 740 7.73 -18.33 38.27
C LYS A 740 6.33 -17.74 37.98
N TRP A 741 5.29 -18.47 38.32
CA TRP A 741 3.90 -18.11 38.04
C TRP A 741 3.48 -16.72 38.58
N PHE A 742 4.05 -16.29 39.69
CA PHE A 742 3.75 -15.00 40.36
C PHE A 742 4.67 -13.86 39.90
N GLU A 743 5.68 -14.13 39.08
CA GLU A 743 6.60 -13.09 38.59
C GLU A 743 6.03 -12.38 37.34
N THR A 744 6.48 -11.15 37.11
CA THR A 744 6.18 -10.44 35.86
C THR A 744 6.72 -11.19 34.66
N GLN A 745 6.22 -10.86 33.47
CA GLN A 745 6.62 -11.60 32.24
C GLN A 745 8.08 -11.34 31.85
N ASP A 746 8.55 -10.09 31.98
CA ASP A 746 9.92 -9.70 31.70
C ASP A 746 10.77 -9.71 32.97
N ALA A 747 12.06 -9.98 32.81
CA ALA A 747 12.99 -10.09 33.93
C ALA A 747 13.19 -8.78 34.72
N ILE A 748 13.12 -7.64 34.05
CA ILE A 748 13.29 -6.26 34.59
C ILE A 748 14.56 -6.16 35.45
N ALA A 749 15.70 -6.47 34.84
CA ALA A 749 17.02 -6.37 35.52
C ALA A 749 17.39 -4.94 35.90
N TYR A 750 16.74 -3.94 35.33
CA TYR A 750 16.93 -2.51 35.55
C TYR A 750 15.90 -1.88 36.50
N TYR A 751 15.25 -2.68 37.36
CA TYR A 751 14.19 -2.18 38.23
C TYR A 751 14.64 -1.06 39.18
N GLU A 752 15.92 -1.05 39.60
CA GLU A 752 16.51 0.00 40.44
C GLU A 752 16.57 1.36 39.74
N GLU A 753 16.57 1.40 38.41
CA GLU A 753 16.59 2.65 37.65
C GLU A 753 15.26 3.41 37.75
N PHE A 754 14.16 2.71 38.06
CA PHE A 754 12.87 3.39 38.34
C PHE A 754 12.87 4.16 39.66
N GLU A 755 13.76 3.86 40.56
CA GLU A 755 13.86 4.52 41.88
C GLU A 755 14.77 5.76 41.85
N LYS A 756 15.56 5.94 40.77
CA LYS A 756 16.43 7.10 40.57
C LYS A 756 15.64 8.28 39.97
N GLU A 757 16.24 9.46 40.06
CA GLU A 757 15.81 10.61 39.26
C GLU A 757 15.89 10.27 37.78
N LYS A 758 14.83 10.58 37.02
CA LYS A 758 14.72 10.14 35.64
C LYS A 758 13.78 11.01 34.82
N LEU A 759 13.97 10.98 33.51
CA LEU A 759 12.94 11.43 32.57
C LEU A 759 12.02 10.27 32.25
N ILE A 760 10.72 10.56 32.11
CA ILE A 760 9.71 9.62 31.73
C ILE A 760 8.89 10.18 30.57
N TRP A 761 8.48 9.31 29.63
CA TRP A 761 7.63 9.69 28.50
C TRP A 761 6.77 8.52 28.05
N ALA A 762 5.66 8.84 27.35
CA ALA A 762 4.78 7.85 26.75
C ALA A 762 5.29 7.43 25.36
N LYS A 763 5.03 6.17 24.98
CA LYS A 763 5.43 5.63 23.67
C LYS A 763 4.75 6.39 22.52
N MET A 764 3.44 6.65 22.64
CA MET A 764 2.62 7.27 21.58
C MET A 764 1.98 8.53 22.13
N THR A 765 2.22 9.67 21.49
CA THR A 765 1.62 10.96 21.84
C THR A 765 1.39 11.80 20.58
N LYS A 766 0.66 12.92 20.70
CA LYS A 766 0.48 13.89 19.61
C LYS A 766 1.60 14.94 19.55
N THR A 767 2.23 15.21 20.68
CA THR A 767 3.30 16.21 20.84
C THR A 767 4.36 15.66 21.79
N SER A 768 5.52 16.29 21.89
CA SER A 768 6.55 15.97 22.87
C SER A 768 6.03 16.12 24.29
N LYS A 769 6.11 15.04 25.09
CA LYS A 769 5.63 14.99 26.47
C LYS A 769 6.64 14.27 27.36
N PHE A 770 7.69 14.98 27.73
CA PHE A 770 8.70 14.52 28.66
C PHE A 770 8.50 15.20 30.02
N THR A 771 8.67 14.46 31.11
CA THR A 771 8.65 15.02 32.45
C THR A 771 9.72 14.39 33.33
N TYR A 772 10.10 15.12 34.39
CA TYR A 772 11.12 14.72 35.36
C TYR A 772 10.46 14.09 36.56
N ASP A 773 10.88 12.87 36.90
CA ASP A 773 10.35 12.13 38.05
C ASP A 773 11.40 11.95 39.15
N THR A 774 11.06 12.42 40.34
CA THR A 774 11.79 12.21 41.59
C THR A 774 11.01 11.35 42.60
N LYS A 775 9.78 10.94 42.25
CA LYS A 775 8.86 10.21 43.15
C LYS A 775 8.92 8.69 43.00
N GLY A 776 9.79 8.20 42.09
CA GLY A 776 9.99 6.77 41.91
C GLY A 776 8.85 6.06 41.18
N TYR A 777 8.18 6.70 40.26
CA TYR A 777 7.10 6.07 39.49
C TYR A 777 7.63 4.97 38.57
N TYR A 778 6.95 3.82 38.61
CA TYR A 778 7.12 2.76 37.62
C TYR A 778 6.17 2.98 36.44
N ILE A 779 6.55 2.50 35.26
CA ILE A 779 5.80 2.74 34.02
C ILE A 779 5.55 1.41 33.31
N PRO A 780 4.34 1.16 32.75
CA PRO A 780 4.07 -0.02 31.95
C PRO A 780 4.74 0.08 30.56
N VAL A 781 4.73 -0.98 29.78
CA VAL A 781 5.32 -1.09 28.44
C VAL A 781 4.91 0.00 27.44
N THR A 782 3.88 0.78 27.77
CA THR A 782 3.41 1.92 26.96
C THR A 782 4.22 3.20 27.18
N GLY A 783 5.28 3.17 27.98
CA GLY A 783 6.19 4.29 28.22
C GLY A 783 7.63 3.84 28.39
N PHE A 784 8.51 4.83 28.57
CA PHE A 784 9.96 4.67 28.67
C PHE A 784 10.53 5.54 29.78
N VAL A 785 11.75 5.21 30.19
CA VAL A 785 12.50 5.96 31.19
C VAL A 785 13.92 6.24 30.71
N MET A 786 14.49 7.40 31.13
CA MET A 786 15.87 7.79 30.87
C MET A 786 16.52 8.20 32.19
N VAL A 787 17.64 7.58 32.53
CA VAL A 787 18.46 7.91 33.68
C VAL A 787 19.86 8.30 33.24
N GLY A 788 20.56 9.15 33.97
CA GLY A 788 21.95 9.58 33.63
C GLY A 788 22.25 10.99 34.03
N GLU A 789 23.20 11.59 33.32
CA GLU A 789 23.66 12.95 33.56
C GLU A 789 22.81 14.00 32.81
N LYS A 790 22.77 15.25 33.29
CA LYS A 790 22.15 16.43 32.62
C LYS A 790 20.65 16.26 32.30
N LEU A 791 19.90 15.53 33.11
CA LEU A 791 18.51 15.18 32.79
C LEU A 791 17.60 16.41 32.64
N LYS A 792 17.76 17.46 33.45
CA LYS A 792 16.92 18.66 33.33
C LYS A 792 17.22 19.49 32.10
N TYR A 793 18.48 19.55 31.70
CA TYR A 793 18.89 20.13 30.42
C TYR A 793 18.22 19.35 29.27
N LEU A 794 18.33 18.00 29.28
CA LEU A 794 17.69 17.15 28.29
C LEU A 794 16.16 17.30 28.30
N LEU A 795 15.55 17.53 29.45
CA LEU A 795 14.11 17.79 29.57
C LEU A 795 13.68 19.03 28.78
N ALA A 796 14.42 20.14 28.91
CA ALA A 796 14.17 21.38 28.19
C ALA A 796 14.34 21.14 26.68
N MET A 797 15.46 20.52 26.27
CA MET A 797 15.74 20.22 24.89
C MET A 797 14.68 19.35 24.22
N LEU A 798 14.33 18.20 24.84
CA LEU A 798 13.39 17.23 24.28
C LEU A 798 11.95 17.73 24.22
N ASN A 799 11.60 18.74 25.02
CA ASN A 799 10.31 19.40 24.96
C ASN A 799 10.32 20.66 24.09
N SER A 800 11.45 21.11 23.53
CA SER A 800 11.51 22.31 22.67
C SER A 800 10.87 22.03 21.30
N LYS A 801 10.32 23.07 20.67
CA LYS A 801 9.75 23.01 19.32
C LYS A 801 10.76 22.54 18.27
N LEU A 802 12.01 22.97 18.34
CA LEU A 802 13.06 22.55 17.41
C LEU A 802 13.24 21.03 17.43
N ILE A 803 13.39 20.45 18.62
CA ILE A 803 13.66 19.01 18.77
C ILE A 803 12.40 18.18 18.48
N GLU A 804 11.20 18.67 18.83
CA GLU A 804 9.93 18.06 18.41
C GLU A 804 9.81 18.03 16.89
N PHE A 805 10.05 19.16 16.21
CA PHE A 805 10.04 19.28 14.76
C PHE A 805 11.07 18.36 14.11
N ALA A 806 12.30 18.35 14.62
CA ALA A 806 13.38 17.50 14.14
C ALA A 806 13.01 16.02 14.28
N PHE A 807 12.52 15.60 15.45
CA PHE A 807 12.07 14.23 15.67
C PHE A 807 10.98 13.79 14.68
N LEU A 808 10.00 14.67 14.45
CA LEU A 808 8.88 14.42 13.56
C LEU A 808 9.29 14.33 12.09
N ASN A 809 10.08 15.30 11.63
CA ASN A 809 10.29 15.52 10.19
C ASN A 809 11.68 15.08 9.70
N LEU A 810 12.68 14.96 10.58
CA LEU A 810 14.07 14.71 10.18
C LEU A 810 14.61 13.35 10.68
N TYR A 811 14.02 12.75 11.73
CA TYR A 811 14.57 11.53 12.37
C TYR A 811 13.55 10.37 12.48
N GLY A 812 12.42 10.45 11.78
CA GLY A 812 11.50 9.32 11.56
C GLY A 812 10.54 8.99 12.70
N GLY A 813 10.21 9.96 13.55
CA GLY A 813 9.28 9.78 14.68
C GLY A 813 7.78 9.75 14.32
N LYS A 814 7.42 9.93 13.05
CA LYS A 814 6.02 10.01 12.57
C LYS A 814 5.37 8.62 12.47
N THR A 815 4.08 8.50 12.79
CA THR A 815 3.30 7.27 12.62
C THR A 815 2.04 7.51 11.80
N LEU A 816 1.38 6.40 11.38
CA LEU A 816 0.05 6.42 10.78
C LEU A 816 -0.94 7.24 11.62
N GLY A 817 -1.44 8.31 11.04
CA GLY A 817 -2.27 9.29 11.73
C GLY A 817 -1.42 10.41 12.37
N GLU A 818 -2.01 11.22 13.23
CA GLU A 818 -1.38 12.39 13.85
C GLU A 818 -0.52 12.05 15.10
N GLY A 819 0.03 10.83 15.21
CA GLY A 819 0.78 10.37 16.37
C GLY A 819 2.30 10.36 16.18
N LEU A 820 3.04 10.58 17.27
CA LEU A 820 4.49 10.45 17.38
C LEU A 820 4.83 9.15 18.11
N ASP A 821 5.75 8.35 17.58
CA ASP A 821 6.26 7.14 18.24
C ASP A 821 7.64 7.40 18.84
N PHE A 822 7.65 7.76 20.11
CA PHE A 822 8.86 8.05 20.88
C PHE A 822 9.59 6.79 21.37
N ARG A 823 9.66 5.74 20.54
CA ARG A 823 10.49 4.57 20.89
C ARG A 823 11.97 4.92 20.90
N ILE A 824 12.71 4.21 21.72
CA ILE A 824 14.16 4.44 21.96
C ILE A 824 14.95 4.45 20.65
N SER A 825 14.69 3.51 19.73
CA SER A 825 15.42 3.39 18.45
C SER A 825 15.32 4.62 17.53
N PHE A 826 14.33 5.49 17.71
CA PHE A 826 14.25 6.78 17.02
C PHE A 826 14.85 7.90 17.86
N LEU A 827 14.51 7.91 19.17
CA LEU A 827 14.97 8.97 20.08
C LEU A 827 16.51 9.02 20.22
N GLU A 828 17.15 7.86 20.23
CA GLU A 828 18.61 7.74 20.35
C GLU A 828 19.40 8.32 19.18
N LYS A 829 18.75 8.58 18.05
CA LYS A 829 19.33 9.19 16.85
C LYS A 829 19.36 10.72 16.88
N LEU A 830 18.55 11.35 17.76
CA LEU A 830 18.47 12.81 17.83
C LEU A 830 19.81 13.45 18.20
N PRO A 831 20.30 14.40 17.39
CA PRO A 831 21.53 15.12 17.69
C PRO A 831 21.24 16.26 18.69
N ILE A 832 21.58 16.04 19.94
CA ILE A 832 21.41 17.04 20.98
C ILE A 832 22.75 17.76 21.21
N LEU A 833 22.73 19.08 21.22
CA LEU A 833 23.92 19.88 21.44
C LEU A 833 24.48 19.64 22.85
N VAL A 834 25.78 19.36 22.92
CA VAL A 834 26.48 19.21 24.20
C VAL A 834 26.70 20.62 24.80
N PRO A 835 26.10 20.95 25.95
CA PRO A 835 26.08 22.32 26.46
C PRO A 835 27.43 22.75 27.11
N THR A 836 27.72 24.01 27.03
CA THR A 836 28.65 24.66 27.97
C THR A 836 28.02 24.67 29.38
N GLN A 837 28.81 24.93 30.40
CA GLN A 837 28.28 25.01 31.77
C GLN A 837 27.21 26.12 31.91
N GLU A 838 27.39 27.26 31.29
CA GLU A 838 26.43 28.37 31.31
C GLU A 838 25.10 27.99 30.60
N GLN A 839 25.20 27.35 29.46
CA GLN A 839 24.01 26.85 28.70
C GLN A 839 23.23 25.80 29.50
N GLU A 840 23.95 24.87 30.15
CA GLU A 840 23.34 23.85 30.99
C GLU A 840 22.61 24.46 32.18
N GLU A 841 23.25 25.36 32.90
CA GLU A 841 22.67 26.06 34.06
C GLU A 841 21.42 26.87 33.65
N TYR A 842 21.48 27.61 32.52
CA TYR A 842 20.36 28.41 32.04
C TYR A 842 19.11 27.55 31.70
N LEU A 843 19.26 26.51 30.85
CA LEU A 843 18.16 25.66 30.49
C LEU A 843 17.66 24.79 31.66
N THR A 844 18.55 24.38 32.58
CA THR A 844 18.15 23.68 33.78
C THR A 844 17.28 24.56 34.67
N ASN A 845 17.60 25.82 34.83
CA ASN A 845 16.80 26.78 35.61
C ASN A 845 15.41 27.01 34.99
N LEU A 846 15.34 27.11 33.64
CA LEU A 846 14.06 27.23 32.96
C LEU A 846 13.23 25.95 33.09
N ALA A 847 13.86 24.77 32.99
CA ALA A 847 13.16 23.48 33.21
C ALA A 847 12.64 23.37 34.63
N ASP A 848 13.42 23.80 35.66
CA ASP A 848 12.96 23.81 37.04
C ASP A 848 11.78 24.77 37.24
N LYS A 849 11.86 25.96 36.67
CA LYS A 849 10.75 26.93 36.68
C LYS A 849 9.49 26.35 36.05
N MET A 850 9.61 25.66 34.89
CA MET A 850 8.50 24.97 34.23
C MET A 850 7.87 23.89 35.11
N LEU A 851 8.70 23.02 35.73
CA LEU A 851 8.25 21.96 36.61
C LEU A 851 7.48 22.53 37.83
N GLU A 852 8.02 23.59 38.46
CA GLU A 852 7.37 24.26 39.59
C GLU A 852 6.03 24.90 39.20
N SER A 853 6.01 25.64 38.06
CA SER A 853 4.79 26.31 37.59
C SER A 853 3.71 25.32 37.21
N LYS A 854 4.06 24.19 36.55
CA LYS A 854 3.14 23.10 36.24
C LYS A 854 2.62 22.40 37.48
N GLU A 855 3.45 22.18 38.50
CA GLU A 855 3.00 21.61 39.77
C GLU A 855 2.04 22.54 40.51
N LYS A 856 2.30 23.86 40.55
CA LYS A 856 1.42 24.89 41.11
C LYS A 856 0.08 24.91 40.36
N LEU A 857 0.10 24.90 39.03
CA LEU A 857 -1.07 24.88 38.17
C LEU A 857 -1.95 23.65 38.44
N SER A 858 -1.37 22.46 38.58
CA SER A 858 -2.10 21.24 38.94
C SER A 858 -2.80 21.33 40.30
N LYS A 859 -2.12 21.96 41.27
CA LYS A 859 -2.71 22.18 42.61
C LYS A 859 -3.86 23.18 42.54
N LEU A 860 -3.71 24.31 41.83
CA LEU A 860 -4.76 25.33 41.68
C LEU A 860 -5.97 24.76 40.95
N ASN A 861 -5.78 23.97 39.89
CA ASN A 861 -6.89 23.33 39.18
C ASN A 861 -7.69 22.37 40.09
N LYS A 862 -7.02 21.58 40.92
CA LYS A 862 -7.70 20.72 41.90
C LYS A 862 -8.49 21.53 42.94
N LEU A 863 -7.95 22.67 43.40
CA LEU A 863 -8.65 23.57 44.31
C LEU A 863 -9.88 24.21 43.63
N LEU A 864 -9.72 24.58 42.36
CA LEU A 864 -10.82 25.14 41.56
C LEU A 864 -11.95 24.10 41.39
N GLU A 865 -11.62 22.83 41.09
CA GLU A 865 -12.60 21.75 41.02
C GLU A 865 -13.38 21.60 42.35
N LEU A 866 -12.71 21.66 43.50
CA LEU A 866 -13.35 21.61 44.79
C LEU A 866 -14.24 22.86 45.06
N ALA A 867 -13.76 24.05 44.72
CA ALA A 867 -14.54 25.29 44.83
C ALA A 867 -15.78 25.30 43.92
N VAL A 868 -15.74 24.61 42.77
CA VAL A 868 -16.90 24.40 41.88
C VAL A 868 -17.92 23.47 42.56
N VAL A 869 -17.45 22.38 43.13
CA VAL A 869 -18.32 21.42 43.85
C VAL A 869 -19.00 22.10 45.06
N ASP A 870 -18.23 22.91 45.80
CA ASP A 870 -18.71 23.64 47.00
C ASP A 870 -19.51 24.90 46.64
N LYS A 871 -19.65 25.24 45.36
CA LYS A 871 -20.34 26.47 44.85
C LYS A 871 -19.80 27.76 45.46
N ASN A 872 -18.50 27.81 45.76
CA ASN A 872 -17.81 29.00 46.26
C ASN A 872 -17.35 29.90 45.12
N TYR A 873 -18.21 30.80 44.69
CA TYR A 873 -17.97 31.66 43.51
C TYR A 873 -16.82 32.65 43.70
N GLU A 874 -16.62 33.16 44.90
CA GLU A 874 -15.53 34.09 45.19
C GLU A 874 -14.17 33.39 45.07
N MET A 875 -14.02 32.22 45.66
CA MET A 875 -12.82 31.40 45.53
C MET A 875 -12.57 30.95 44.10
N GLN A 876 -13.63 30.64 43.34
CA GLN A 876 -13.50 30.30 41.91
C GLN A 876 -12.91 31.43 41.10
N LEU A 877 -13.31 32.70 41.37
CA LEU A 877 -12.80 33.88 40.66
C LEU A 877 -11.34 34.10 40.98
N GLU A 878 -10.94 34.12 42.22
CA GLU A 878 -9.56 34.27 42.66
C GLU A 878 -8.66 33.19 42.13
N LEU A 879 -9.10 31.93 42.09
CA LEU A 879 -8.34 30.81 41.59
C LEU A 879 -8.15 30.90 40.06
N LYS A 880 -9.16 31.37 39.32
CA LYS A 880 -9.07 31.59 37.88
C LYS A 880 -8.05 32.66 37.51
N GLU A 881 -8.04 33.79 38.21
CA GLU A 881 -7.05 34.86 38.02
C GLU A 881 -5.61 34.32 38.21
N LYS A 882 -5.38 33.60 39.32
CA LYS A 882 -4.06 32.98 39.58
C LYS A 882 -3.66 31.93 38.54
N ILE A 883 -4.65 31.20 38.03
CA ILE A 883 -4.42 30.22 36.97
C ILE A 883 -4.05 30.91 35.65
N GLU A 884 -4.70 32.04 35.31
CA GLU A 884 -4.38 32.85 34.13
C GLU A 884 -2.97 33.41 34.23
N GLU A 885 -2.59 34.07 35.31
CA GLU A 885 -1.24 34.59 35.54
C GLU A 885 -0.19 33.47 35.43
N LEU A 886 -0.47 32.31 36.00
CA LEU A 886 0.49 31.18 35.94
C LEU A 886 0.60 30.56 34.54
N ASN A 887 -0.48 30.56 33.76
CA ASN A 887 -0.45 30.12 32.34
C ASN A 887 0.38 31.09 31.50
N GLU A 888 0.30 32.41 31.72
CA GLU A 888 1.17 33.40 31.05
C GLU A 888 2.63 33.15 31.40
N GLU A 889 2.96 32.94 32.67
CA GLU A 889 4.32 32.61 33.10
C GLU A 889 4.87 31.32 32.43
N ILE A 890 4.01 30.31 32.29
CA ILE A 890 4.34 29.03 31.61
C ILE A 890 4.64 29.30 30.12
N LEU A 891 3.81 30.09 29.45
CA LEU A 891 4.00 30.45 28.04
C LEU A 891 5.29 31.25 27.81
N ASP A 892 5.58 32.24 28.67
CA ASP A 892 6.81 33.03 28.59
C ASP A 892 8.06 32.18 28.80
N THR A 893 7.99 31.23 29.76
CA THR A 893 9.09 30.31 30.05
C THR A 893 9.32 29.34 28.89
N ASP A 894 8.24 28.86 28.26
CA ASP A 894 8.29 27.98 27.10
C ASP A 894 8.90 28.68 25.88
N TYR A 895 8.47 29.92 25.62
CA TYR A 895 9.06 30.77 24.59
C TYR A 895 10.55 31.04 24.84
N ALA A 896 10.96 31.29 26.09
CA ALA A 896 12.34 31.48 26.45
C ALA A 896 13.20 30.23 26.18
N ILE A 897 12.66 29.02 26.46
CA ILE A 897 13.33 27.76 26.14
C ILE A 897 13.50 27.63 24.62
N ASP A 898 12.41 27.79 23.84
CA ASP A 898 12.43 27.63 22.39
C ASP A 898 13.38 28.62 21.73
N SER A 899 13.31 29.92 22.11
CA SER A 899 14.20 30.95 21.58
C SER A 899 15.66 30.66 21.87
N TYR A 900 15.98 30.24 23.11
CA TYR A 900 17.36 29.93 23.47
C TYR A 900 17.88 28.69 22.75
N VAL A 901 17.03 27.66 22.56
CA VAL A 901 17.40 26.48 21.79
C VAL A 901 17.61 26.81 20.32
N TYR A 902 16.80 27.69 19.71
CA TYR A 902 17.05 28.19 18.35
C TYR A 902 18.42 28.89 18.24
N ASP A 903 18.74 29.78 19.21
CA ASP A 903 20.00 30.50 19.19
C ASP A 903 21.21 29.57 19.35
N MET A 904 21.11 28.55 20.23
CA MET A 904 22.16 27.54 20.41
C MET A 904 22.51 26.77 19.13
N TYR A 905 21.50 26.46 18.29
CA TYR A 905 21.74 25.81 17.00
C TYR A 905 21.96 26.80 15.84
N GLY A 906 21.88 28.09 16.07
CA GLY A 906 22.02 29.14 15.06
C GLY A 906 20.88 29.09 14.02
N ILE A 907 19.63 28.81 14.45
CA ILE A 907 18.46 28.77 13.60
C ILE A 907 18.08 30.14 13.08
N THR A 908 17.99 30.31 11.77
CA THR A 908 17.63 31.58 11.13
C THR A 908 16.10 31.83 11.20
N GLU A 909 15.68 33.08 10.94
CA GLU A 909 14.25 33.43 10.91
C GLU A 909 13.47 32.61 9.85
N GLU A 910 14.08 32.33 8.68
CA GLU A 910 13.48 31.49 7.65
C GLU A 910 13.29 30.05 8.14
N GLU A 911 14.28 29.51 8.87
CA GLU A 911 14.20 28.18 9.48
C GLU A 911 13.19 28.15 10.64
N ARG A 912 13.05 29.23 11.42
CA ARG A 912 12.02 29.36 12.46
C ARG A 912 10.61 29.30 11.86
N VAL A 913 10.38 30.02 10.77
CA VAL A 913 9.10 29.95 10.04
C VAL A 913 8.82 28.51 9.56
N LEU A 914 9.85 27.80 9.08
CA LEU A 914 9.70 26.40 8.66
C LEU A 914 9.34 25.46 9.83
N ILE A 915 9.87 25.74 11.03
CA ILE A 915 9.66 24.92 12.24
C ILE A 915 8.31 25.22 12.89
N GLU A 916 7.86 26.44 12.88
CA GLU A 916 6.65 26.87 13.58
C GLU A 916 5.38 26.82 12.71
N GLY A 917 5.50 26.73 11.38
CA GLY A 917 4.43 26.57 10.39
C GLY A 917 4.05 27.89 9.77
#